data_312716fa1291e3b3b07adbec9a7a72e1
#
_entry.id   312716fa1291e3b3b07adbec9a7a72e1
#
_cell.length_a   1.000
_cell.length_b   1.000
_cell.length_c   1.000
_cell.angle_alpha   90.00
_cell.angle_beta   90.00
_cell.angle_gamma   90.00
#
_symmetry.space_group_name_H-M   'P 1'
#
loop_
_entity.id
_entity.type
_entity.pdbx_description
1 polymer ?
#
loop_
_entity_poly.entity_id
_entity_poly.type
_entity_poly.pdbx_seq_one_letter_code
_entity_poly.pdbx_strand_id
1 'polypeptide(L)'
;MQTYHNKTVQQTAELLGTDIKTGLTHDEVKKRLHHYGKNELIEKKKKNIFIKFLEQFNDFMIIILLSAAAVSFITSIMQGDADITEPVIILAIVILNALLGVIQEKRAEKSLEALKKLSSPHACVLRNGNELNIPAANVVPGDILIISAGDLVAADCRLVTSNNLTTDESSLTGESVNAEKDASVVLEEFTALGDRKNIILSSTSVTGGKATAIVTGTGMNTEVGHIANMLLDDETPQTPLQLKLADTGKTLGIAALFVCLVIFIVGLFRHLPPFDMFMTAVSLAVAAIPEGLPAIVTIMLAIGVMRMSKHNAIVRNLPSVETLGSASVICSDKTGTLTQNKMTVTSFYTYDEKKLIRLCSMCCDCDEGHKSPTESAILAAAKKRDFDKSVLDKKYRRIAEIPFDSTRKRMTTMHRDIKGYKTIIKGALEFVLPLCTDIYNGQKAIPLTSQSKRKIVSENSKMTSDGLRVIAVCYRDDYTKTAINENNMVFIGLIGIEDPPRKEAKQSVELCKRAGIRPIMITGDHAETALSVAKKIGIADDNSKVMTGDILEKISDNELALTINQYNIFARVTPSHKMKIVKALKANGEIVAMTGDGVNDAPALSAADIGCSMGITGTDVAKSASDMVLTDDNFATIIYAVREGRSIFSNIKKAVQFLLSSNIGEILTVFSGIMFGWSSPLTAIQLLWVNLVTDSLPAIALGLDTPDNNIMVKPPRSPKKGLFADGLWLTIIFEGLMIGALALLAFTIGANIFGGITAGRTMAFAVLSISQLVHAFNMRSEHSVFKAGIFKNPYLVLSLISGLILEVSVISVPYLANIFGVVPLNAMGWIVVTVLSVMPLIIVELQKFVSSFVWRKD
;
A
#
# COMPACT_ATOMS: atom_id res chain seq x y z
N MET A 1 39.16 2.14 -10.73
CA MET A 1 38.30 1.05 -10.23
C MET A 1 38.95 -0.27 -10.54
N GLN A 2 38.97 -1.20 -9.63
CA GLN A 2 39.52 -2.52 -9.86
C GLN A 2 38.48 -3.31 -10.67
N THR A 3 38.85 -3.71 -11.92
CA THR A 3 37.98 -4.45 -12.81
C THR A 3 38.06 -5.94 -12.52
N TYR A 4 36.95 -6.64 -12.39
CA TYR A 4 36.91 -8.07 -12.06
C TYR A 4 36.44 -8.95 -13.22
N HIS A 5 35.89 -8.37 -14.30
CA HIS A 5 35.48 -9.12 -15.49
C HIS A 5 36.64 -9.65 -16.31
N ASN A 6 37.84 -9.05 -16.18
CA ASN A 6 39.05 -9.48 -16.82
C ASN A 6 39.92 -10.43 -15.99
N LYS A 7 39.38 -10.90 -14.82
CA LYS A 7 40.07 -11.80 -13.91
C LYS A 7 39.42 -13.17 -13.85
N THR A 8 40.24 -14.19 -13.61
CA THR A 8 39.69 -15.52 -13.32
C THR A 8 39.01 -15.56 -11.97
N VAL A 9 38.19 -16.57 -11.77
CA VAL A 9 37.48 -16.77 -10.48
C VAL A 9 38.46 -16.87 -9.30
N GLN A 10 39.56 -17.61 -9.48
CA GLN A 10 40.59 -17.76 -8.46
C GLN A 10 41.29 -16.45 -8.12
N GLN A 11 41.73 -15.69 -9.16
CA GLN A 11 42.32 -14.37 -8.94
C GLN A 11 41.37 -13.41 -8.22
N THR A 12 40.07 -13.47 -8.54
CA THR A 12 39.06 -12.64 -7.83
C THR A 12 38.93 -13.07 -6.38
N ALA A 13 38.89 -14.37 -6.08
CA ALA A 13 38.83 -14.90 -4.73
C ALA A 13 40.05 -14.54 -3.88
N GLU A 14 41.24 -14.63 -4.46
CA GLU A 14 42.52 -14.25 -3.83
C GLU A 14 42.56 -12.75 -3.51
N LEU A 15 42.19 -11.89 -4.48
CA LEU A 15 42.15 -10.44 -4.30
C LEU A 15 41.17 -9.99 -3.20
N LEU A 16 40.05 -10.70 -3.08
CA LEU A 16 39.05 -10.40 -2.08
C LEU A 16 39.21 -11.21 -0.79
N GLY A 17 40.24 -12.08 -0.70
CA GLY A 17 40.53 -12.90 0.48
C GLY A 17 39.33 -13.77 0.88
N THR A 18 38.71 -14.46 -0.08
CA THR A 18 37.48 -15.24 0.11
C THR A 18 37.68 -16.70 -0.30
N ASP A 19 37.22 -17.63 0.50
CA ASP A 19 37.16 -19.05 0.16
C ASP A 19 35.83 -19.33 -0.58
N ILE A 20 35.92 -19.85 -1.80
CA ILE A 20 34.75 -20.12 -2.65
C ILE A 20 33.83 -21.22 -2.06
N LYS A 21 34.39 -22.17 -1.27
CA LYS A 21 33.65 -23.30 -0.72
C LYS A 21 33.01 -23.04 0.63
N THR A 22 33.66 -22.22 1.45
CA THR A 22 33.20 -21.95 2.82
C THR A 22 32.68 -20.54 3.03
N GLY A 23 32.97 -19.61 2.11
CA GLY A 23 32.67 -18.19 2.25
C GLY A 23 33.47 -17.49 3.34
N LEU A 24 33.08 -16.30 3.72
CA LEU A 24 33.70 -15.49 4.77
C LEU A 24 33.38 -15.98 6.17
N THR A 25 34.32 -15.79 7.09
CA THR A 25 34.07 -16.03 8.52
C THR A 25 33.32 -14.87 9.15
N HIS A 26 32.66 -15.11 10.28
CA HIS A 26 31.83 -14.10 10.98
C HIS A 26 32.66 -12.89 11.44
N ASP A 27 33.91 -13.11 11.85
CA ASP A 27 34.78 -12.03 12.30
C ASP A 27 35.31 -11.19 11.12
N GLU A 28 35.54 -11.82 9.98
CA GLU A 28 35.94 -11.13 8.75
C GLU A 28 34.79 -10.28 8.20
N VAL A 29 33.57 -10.77 8.25
CA VAL A 29 32.36 -10.01 7.88
C VAL A 29 32.20 -8.77 8.73
N LYS A 30 32.40 -8.87 10.06
CA LYS A 30 32.31 -7.70 10.95
C LYS A 30 33.37 -6.65 10.61
N LYS A 31 34.61 -7.07 10.34
CA LYS A 31 35.69 -6.16 9.94
C LYS A 31 35.34 -5.46 8.62
N ARG A 32 34.85 -6.21 7.62
CA ARG A 32 34.49 -5.66 6.30
C ARG A 32 33.29 -4.72 6.39
N LEU A 33 32.28 -5.07 7.19
CA LEU A 33 31.14 -4.20 7.44
C LEU A 33 31.55 -2.87 8.09
N HIS A 34 32.55 -2.90 8.96
CA HIS A 34 33.12 -1.68 9.57
C HIS A 34 33.95 -0.87 8.57
N HIS A 35 34.67 -1.54 7.66
CA HIS A 35 35.54 -0.89 6.68
C HIS A 35 34.79 -0.33 5.48
N TYR A 36 33.89 -1.13 4.88
CA TYR A 36 33.14 -0.76 3.66
C TYR A 36 31.80 -0.12 3.95
N GLY A 37 31.32 -0.22 5.19
CA GLY A 37 29.97 0.21 5.54
C GLY A 37 28.89 -0.78 5.10
N LYS A 38 27.64 -0.36 5.24
CA LYS A 38 26.49 -1.13 4.78
C LYS A 38 26.35 -1.06 3.27
N ASN A 39 25.80 -2.12 2.67
CA ASN A 39 25.42 -2.16 1.27
C ASN A 39 24.11 -1.38 1.04
N GLU A 40 24.21 -0.07 1.16
CA GLU A 40 23.12 0.87 0.97
C GLU A 40 23.63 2.02 0.09
N LEU A 41 22.78 2.53 -0.79
CA LEU A 41 23.07 3.76 -1.52
C LEU A 41 23.03 4.93 -0.53
N ILE A 42 23.99 5.85 -0.66
CA ILE A 42 24.03 7.05 0.21
C ILE A 42 22.80 7.89 -0.11
N GLU A 43 21.87 7.94 0.83
CA GLU A 43 20.81 8.95 0.79
C GLU A 43 21.44 10.35 0.98
N LYS A 44 20.84 11.36 0.36
CA LYS A 44 21.22 12.77 0.64
C LYS A 44 21.46 12.96 2.12
N LYS A 45 22.57 13.58 2.48
CA LYS A 45 22.82 13.99 3.89
C LYS A 45 21.61 14.78 4.36
N LYS A 46 20.92 14.28 5.37
CA LYS A 46 19.78 14.98 5.97
C LYS A 46 20.23 16.39 6.31
N LYS A 47 19.51 17.38 5.79
CA LYS A 47 19.79 18.78 6.10
C LYS A 47 19.75 18.95 7.61
N ASN A 48 20.71 19.70 8.14
CA ASN A 48 20.75 20.01 9.58
C ASN A 48 19.44 20.74 9.96
N ILE A 49 18.92 20.46 11.16
CA ILE A 49 17.70 21.09 11.68
C ILE A 49 17.79 22.62 11.57
N PHE A 50 18.98 23.18 11.79
CA PHE A 50 19.21 24.62 11.67
C PHE A 50 19.06 25.12 10.21
N ILE A 51 19.53 24.35 9.21
CA ILE A 51 19.36 24.69 7.79
C ILE A 51 17.87 24.63 7.43
N LYS A 52 17.15 23.58 7.87
CA LYS A 52 15.71 23.47 7.67
C LYS A 52 14.94 24.61 8.32
N PHE A 53 15.35 25.04 9.48
CA PHE A 53 14.79 26.21 10.15
C PHE A 53 15.02 27.49 9.33
N LEU A 54 16.20 27.70 8.78
CA LEU A 54 16.48 28.83 7.89
C LEU A 54 15.73 28.75 6.56
N GLU A 55 15.54 27.54 6.03
CA GLU A 55 14.76 27.33 4.79
C GLU A 55 13.27 27.71 4.96
N GLN A 56 12.72 27.58 6.17
CA GLN A 56 11.36 28.07 6.43
C GLN A 56 11.23 29.59 6.19
N PHE A 57 12.31 30.36 6.43
CA PHE A 57 12.31 31.81 6.16
C PHE A 57 12.32 32.18 4.67
N ASN A 58 12.54 31.22 3.79
CA ASN A 58 12.44 31.42 2.34
C ASN A 58 11.01 31.28 1.81
N ASP A 59 10.03 31.06 2.70
CA ASP A 59 8.62 31.08 2.35
C ASP A 59 8.17 32.52 2.00
N PHE A 60 7.40 32.64 0.90
CA PHE A 60 6.94 33.92 0.40
C PHE A 60 6.15 34.71 1.46
N MET A 61 5.36 34.05 2.28
CA MET A 61 4.54 34.67 3.31
C MET A 61 5.38 35.15 4.50
N ILE A 62 6.36 34.37 4.90
CA ILE A 62 7.29 34.75 5.98
C ILE A 62 8.12 35.97 5.54
N ILE A 63 8.52 36.05 4.27
CA ILE A 63 9.20 37.22 3.73
C ILE A 63 8.30 38.46 3.80
N ILE A 64 7.01 38.35 3.49
CA ILE A 64 6.05 39.45 3.63
C ILE A 64 5.93 39.89 5.10
N LEU A 65 5.78 38.92 6.05
CA LEU A 65 5.72 39.23 7.48
C LEU A 65 6.99 39.91 8.00
N LEU A 66 8.16 39.44 7.61
CA LEU A 66 9.43 40.05 7.96
C LEU A 66 9.55 41.46 7.39
N SER A 67 9.07 41.67 6.15
CA SER A 67 9.02 43.00 5.52
C SER A 67 8.05 43.91 6.29
N ALA A 68 6.90 43.41 6.70
CA ALA A 68 5.95 44.17 7.50
C ALA A 68 6.52 44.50 8.90
N ALA A 69 7.19 43.57 9.54
CA ALA A 69 7.86 43.81 10.81
C ALA A 69 8.98 44.87 10.69
N ALA A 70 9.75 44.85 9.59
CA ALA A 70 10.76 45.85 9.30
C ALA A 70 10.15 47.22 9.07
N VAL A 71 9.07 47.33 8.30
CA VAL A 71 8.32 48.58 8.06
C VAL A 71 7.72 49.10 9.38
N SER A 72 7.12 48.25 10.19
CA SER A 72 6.59 48.61 11.51
C SER A 72 7.69 49.11 12.45
N PHE A 73 8.85 48.50 12.45
CA PHE A 73 10.00 48.93 13.25
C PHE A 73 10.52 50.29 12.80
N ILE A 74 10.66 50.53 11.49
CA ILE A 74 11.12 51.83 10.92
C ILE A 74 10.14 52.92 11.25
N THR A 75 8.83 52.68 11.12
CA THR A 75 7.80 53.68 11.41
C THR A 75 7.70 54.02 12.88
N SER A 76 7.84 53.07 13.78
CA SER A 76 7.89 53.28 15.22
C SER A 76 9.04 54.19 15.62
N ILE A 77 10.23 53.99 15.04
CA ILE A 77 11.39 54.83 15.25
C ILE A 77 11.16 56.26 14.70
N MET A 78 10.56 56.39 13.52
CA MET A 78 10.30 57.69 12.88
C MET A 78 9.25 58.54 13.60
N GLN A 79 8.29 57.92 14.28
CA GLN A 79 7.26 58.59 15.07
C GLN A 79 7.75 59.02 16.47
N GLY A 80 8.94 58.56 16.86
CA GLY A 80 9.50 58.88 18.18
C GLY A 80 8.85 58.11 19.34
N ASP A 81 7.92 57.21 19.03
CA ASP A 81 7.33 56.25 19.97
C ASP A 81 8.25 55.03 20.09
N ALA A 82 8.83 54.84 21.25
CA ALA A 82 9.72 53.68 21.50
C ALA A 82 8.95 52.33 21.67
N ASP A 83 7.75 52.24 21.09
CA ASP A 83 6.95 51.03 21.17
C ASP A 83 7.36 50.02 20.08
N ILE A 84 8.34 49.20 20.41
CA ILE A 84 8.83 48.09 19.56
C ILE A 84 8.04 46.82 19.78
N THR A 85 6.92 46.85 20.48
CA THR A 85 6.15 45.66 20.90
C THR A 85 5.61 44.91 19.68
N GLU A 86 5.01 45.61 18.69
CA GLU A 86 4.46 44.96 17.52
C GLU A 86 5.50 44.27 16.63
N PRO A 87 6.63 44.91 16.24
CA PRO A 87 7.65 44.22 15.46
C PRO A 87 8.23 42.99 16.16
N VAL A 88 8.43 43.06 17.49
CA VAL A 88 8.94 41.95 18.30
C VAL A 88 7.94 40.81 18.33
N ILE A 89 6.67 41.07 18.47
CA ILE A 89 5.60 40.07 18.45
C ILE A 89 5.55 39.37 17.08
N ILE A 90 5.58 40.14 15.97
CA ILE A 90 5.58 39.54 14.62
C ILE A 90 6.79 38.62 14.44
N LEU A 91 7.97 39.07 14.87
CA LEU A 91 9.19 38.27 14.77
C LEU A 91 9.09 37.00 15.64
N ALA A 92 8.57 37.10 16.86
CA ALA A 92 8.36 35.93 17.74
C ALA A 92 7.40 34.91 17.11
N ILE A 93 6.35 35.38 16.45
CA ILE A 93 5.39 34.51 15.74
C ILE A 93 6.04 33.86 14.53
N VAL A 94 6.82 34.57 13.74
CA VAL A 94 7.57 34.03 12.60
C VAL A 94 8.52 32.93 13.05
N ILE A 95 9.24 33.16 14.15
CA ILE A 95 10.14 32.17 14.76
C ILE A 95 9.36 30.95 15.24
N LEU A 96 8.21 31.14 15.89
CA LEU A 96 7.36 30.05 16.38
C LEU A 96 6.80 29.24 15.22
N ASN A 97 6.33 29.89 14.16
CA ASN A 97 5.83 29.24 12.94
C ASN A 97 6.94 28.39 12.28
N ALA A 98 8.11 28.98 12.07
CA ALA A 98 9.26 28.25 11.52
C ALA A 98 9.67 27.05 12.39
N LEU A 99 9.63 27.18 13.71
CA LEU A 99 9.92 26.07 14.64
C LEU A 99 8.89 24.93 14.52
N LEU A 100 7.62 25.28 14.46
CA LEU A 100 6.54 24.32 14.29
C LEU A 100 6.58 23.64 12.92
N GLY A 101 6.87 24.37 11.85
CA GLY A 101 7.10 23.82 10.51
C GLY A 101 8.20 22.76 10.51
N VAL A 102 9.35 23.06 11.11
CA VAL A 102 10.45 22.09 11.26
C VAL A 102 10.06 20.87 12.10
N ILE A 103 9.29 21.04 13.17
CA ILE A 103 8.83 19.93 14.01
C ILE A 103 7.87 19.01 13.21
N GLN A 104 6.95 19.61 12.45
CA GLN A 104 6.00 18.87 11.59
C GLN A 104 6.74 18.12 10.48
N GLU A 105 7.66 18.76 9.77
CA GLU A 105 8.49 18.15 8.74
C GLU A 105 9.31 16.99 9.28
N LYS A 106 9.97 17.16 10.42
CA LYS A 106 10.73 16.09 11.09
C LYS A 106 9.88 14.89 11.49
N ARG A 107 8.63 15.13 11.93
CA ARG A 107 7.69 14.04 12.24
C ARG A 107 7.28 13.27 11.00
N ALA A 108 7.00 13.98 9.90
CA ALA A 108 6.68 13.38 8.60
C ALA A 108 7.85 12.53 8.09
N GLU A 109 9.07 13.05 8.09
CA GLU A 109 10.28 12.31 7.67
C GLU A 109 10.53 11.05 8.51
N LYS A 110 10.40 11.15 9.84
CA LYS A 110 10.59 10.00 10.73
C LYS A 110 9.58 8.88 10.45
N SER A 111 8.36 9.24 10.11
CA SER A 111 7.32 8.27 9.75
C SER A 111 7.64 7.58 8.42
N LEU A 112 8.16 8.32 7.43
CA LEU A 112 8.61 7.79 6.14
C LEU A 112 9.82 6.86 6.29
N GLU A 113 10.80 7.22 7.13
CA GLU A 113 11.99 6.40 7.37
C GLU A 113 11.64 5.05 8.01
N ALA A 114 10.68 5.03 8.93
CA ALA A 114 10.20 3.79 9.52
C ALA A 114 9.61 2.83 8.49
N LEU A 115 8.96 3.35 7.45
CA LEU A 115 8.38 2.56 6.36
C LEU A 115 9.45 1.94 5.44
N LYS A 116 10.48 2.71 5.08
CA LYS A 116 11.59 2.20 4.24
C LYS A 116 12.28 0.99 4.85
N LYS A 117 12.42 0.93 6.18
CA LYS A 117 13.04 -0.20 6.89
C LYS A 117 12.26 -1.50 6.83
N LEU A 118 10.94 -1.45 6.61
CA LEU A 118 10.07 -2.63 6.55
C LEU A 118 10.13 -3.35 5.20
N SER A 119 10.68 -2.73 4.15
CA SER A 119 10.73 -3.24 2.78
C SER A 119 12.16 -3.59 2.31
N SER A 120 13.10 -3.86 3.20
CA SER A 120 14.49 -4.14 2.82
C SER A 120 14.61 -5.51 2.14
N PRO A 121 15.26 -5.62 0.96
CA PRO A 121 15.49 -6.88 0.29
C PRO A 121 16.45 -7.78 1.10
N HIS A 122 16.38 -9.09 0.85
CA HIS A 122 17.25 -10.09 1.46
C HIS A 122 18.16 -10.72 0.41
N ALA A 123 19.27 -11.28 0.85
CA ALA A 123 20.21 -12.01 0.02
C ALA A 123 20.61 -13.33 0.67
N CYS A 124 20.71 -14.40 -0.13
CA CYS A 124 21.23 -15.69 0.31
C CYS A 124 22.76 -15.70 0.16
N VAL A 125 23.48 -15.85 1.25
CA VAL A 125 24.95 -15.85 1.27
C VAL A 125 25.51 -17.14 1.87
N LEU A 126 26.64 -17.58 1.38
CA LEU A 126 27.41 -18.66 1.98
C LEU A 126 28.46 -18.08 2.94
N ARG A 127 28.35 -18.35 4.23
CA ARG A 127 29.30 -17.95 5.28
C ARG A 127 29.57 -19.11 6.22
N ASN A 128 30.82 -19.32 6.56
CA ASN A 128 31.26 -20.46 7.38
C ASN A 128 30.73 -21.83 6.89
N GLY A 129 30.60 -22.00 5.58
CA GLY A 129 30.08 -23.22 4.96
C GLY A 129 28.55 -23.41 5.08
N ASN A 130 27.82 -22.45 5.62
CA ASN A 130 26.36 -22.48 5.75
C ASN A 130 25.69 -21.43 4.90
N GLU A 131 24.57 -21.79 4.28
CA GLU A 131 23.70 -20.87 3.57
C GLU A 131 22.87 -20.06 4.59
N LEU A 132 22.95 -18.74 4.49
CA LEU A 132 22.27 -17.82 5.38
C LEU A 132 21.48 -16.81 4.58
N ASN A 133 20.21 -16.59 4.94
CA ASN A 133 19.42 -15.50 4.38
C ASN A 133 19.57 -14.26 5.27
N ILE A 134 20.18 -13.21 4.73
CA ILE A 134 20.48 -11.97 5.45
C ILE A 134 19.86 -10.76 4.76
N PRO A 135 19.60 -9.64 5.48
CA PRO A 135 19.27 -8.38 4.84
C PRO A 135 20.36 -7.97 3.83
N ALA A 136 19.97 -7.58 2.63
CA ALA A 136 20.92 -7.17 1.57
C ALA A 136 21.88 -6.05 2.01
N ALA A 137 21.44 -5.18 2.92
CA ALA A 137 22.27 -4.15 3.55
C ALA A 137 23.50 -4.68 4.31
N ASN A 138 23.49 -5.95 4.70
CA ASN A 138 24.59 -6.59 5.43
C ASN A 138 25.53 -7.44 4.54
N VAL A 139 25.36 -7.36 3.23
CA VAL A 139 26.26 -7.98 2.24
C VAL A 139 27.55 -7.16 2.16
N VAL A 140 28.70 -7.82 2.14
CA VAL A 140 30.02 -7.18 2.08
C VAL A 140 30.86 -7.69 0.91
N PRO A 141 31.81 -6.91 0.39
CA PRO A 141 32.74 -7.39 -0.66
C PRO A 141 33.44 -8.67 -0.23
N GLY A 142 33.46 -9.68 -1.09
CA GLY A 142 34.00 -11.01 -0.82
C GLY A 142 32.97 -12.01 -0.26
N ASP A 143 31.72 -11.65 0.01
CA ASP A 143 30.65 -12.63 0.26
C ASP A 143 30.41 -13.50 -0.97
N ILE A 144 29.97 -14.74 -0.75
CA ILE A 144 29.51 -15.62 -1.82
C ILE A 144 27.98 -15.57 -1.84
N LEU A 145 27.40 -15.02 -2.90
CA LEU A 145 25.95 -15.02 -3.12
C LEU A 145 25.52 -16.32 -3.79
N ILE A 146 24.39 -16.86 -3.33
CA ILE A 146 23.67 -17.95 -3.97
C ILE A 146 22.44 -17.34 -4.62
N ILE A 147 22.29 -17.47 -5.92
CA ILE A 147 21.33 -16.72 -6.72
C ILE A 147 20.51 -17.68 -7.54
N SER A 148 19.20 -17.46 -7.58
CA SER A 148 18.24 -18.27 -8.33
C SER A 148 17.28 -17.38 -9.11
N ALA A 149 16.62 -17.96 -10.11
CA ALA A 149 15.55 -17.25 -10.84
C ALA A 149 14.51 -16.64 -9.89
N GLY A 150 14.23 -15.35 -10.07
CA GLY A 150 13.32 -14.58 -9.22
C GLY A 150 14.00 -13.72 -8.15
N ASP A 151 15.30 -13.87 -7.95
CA ASP A 151 16.07 -13.07 -7.01
C ASP A 151 16.43 -11.71 -7.61
N LEU A 152 16.53 -10.70 -6.74
CA LEU A 152 17.16 -9.43 -7.07
C LEU A 152 18.63 -9.48 -6.67
N VAL A 153 19.53 -9.11 -7.58
CA VAL A 153 20.96 -9.10 -7.31
C VAL A 153 21.30 -8.00 -6.32
N ALA A 154 21.76 -8.38 -5.13
CA ALA A 154 21.97 -7.47 -3.99
C ALA A 154 23.22 -6.57 -4.14
N ALA A 155 24.19 -6.96 -4.95
CA ALA A 155 25.49 -6.28 -5.09
C ALA A 155 26.13 -6.65 -6.43
N ASP A 156 27.11 -5.90 -6.90
CA ASP A 156 27.86 -6.29 -8.09
C ASP A 156 28.74 -7.51 -7.81
N CYS A 157 28.65 -8.54 -8.65
CA CYS A 157 29.30 -9.80 -8.39
C CYS A 157 30.01 -10.38 -9.61
N ARG A 158 31.14 -11.10 -9.38
CA ARG A 158 31.81 -11.96 -10.34
C ARG A 158 31.27 -13.39 -10.22
N LEU A 159 30.71 -13.93 -11.28
CA LEU A 159 30.18 -15.30 -11.30
C LEU A 159 31.27 -16.34 -11.04
N VAL A 160 30.97 -17.29 -10.17
CA VAL A 160 31.80 -18.49 -9.88
C VAL A 160 31.27 -19.68 -10.65
N THR A 161 29.96 -19.91 -10.58
CA THR A 161 29.25 -20.93 -11.35
C THR A 161 27.99 -20.32 -11.96
N SER A 162 27.64 -20.76 -13.16
CA SER A 162 26.36 -20.40 -13.79
C SER A 162 25.74 -21.62 -14.44
N ASN A 163 24.44 -21.77 -14.31
CA ASN A 163 23.67 -22.83 -14.95
C ASN A 163 22.42 -22.21 -15.59
N ASN A 164 22.50 -21.98 -16.90
CA ASN A 164 21.48 -21.31 -17.72
C ASN A 164 21.02 -19.97 -17.10
N LEU A 165 21.98 -19.21 -16.57
CA LEU A 165 21.68 -17.93 -15.91
C LEU A 165 21.35 -16.87 -16.93
N THR A 166 20.19 -16.22 -16.72
CA THR A 166 19.77 -15.03 -17.47
C THR A 166 19.37 -13.92 -16.51
N THR A 167 19.77 -12.69 -16.83
CA THR A 167 19.45 -11.50 -16.04
C THR A 167 18.78 -10.43 -16.91
N ASP A 168 17.83 -9.71 -16.33
CA ASP A 168 17.30 -8.49 -16.91
C ASP A 168 18.14 -7.31 -16.42
N GLU A 169 18.91 -6.72 -17.32
CA GLU A 169 19.78 -5.58 -17.08
C GLU A 169 19.29 -4.30 -17.77
N SER A 170 18.05 -4.30 -18.25
CA SER A 170 17.45 -3.20 -19.02
C SER A 170 17.53 -1.85 -18.32
N SER A 171 17.44 -1.83 -16.99
CA SER A 171 17.57 -0.62 -16.16
C SER A 171 18.94 0.04 -16.18
N LEU A 172 19.98 -0.72 -16.53
CA LEU A 172 21.38 -0.26 -16.55
C LEU A 172 21.95 -0.14 -17.97
N THR A 173 21.59 -1.09 -18.84
CA THR A 173 22.12 -1.15 -20.21
C THR A 173 21.19 -0.49 -21.23
N GLY A 174 19.90 -0.33 -20.91
CA GLY A 174 18.85 0.12 -21.83
C GLY A 174 18.39 -0.94 -22.83
N GLU A 175 18.94 -2.16 -22.79
CA GLU A 175 18.57 -3.27 -23.68
C GLU A 175 17.43 -4.09 -23.08
N SER A 176 16.34 -4.29 -23.83
CA SER A 176 15.15 -5.02 -23.37
C SER A 176 15.27 -6.54 -23.43
N VAL A 177 16.38 -7.08 -23.93
CA VAL A 177 16.62 -8.52 -24.05
C VAL A 177 17.39 -9.00 -22.84
N ASN A 178 16.95 -10.12 -22.26
CA ASN A 178 17.65 -10.73 -21.13
C ASN A 178 19.08 -11.10 -21.49
N ALA A 179 20.04 -10.70 -20.65
CA ALA A 179 21.44 -10.99 -20.84
C ALA A 179 21.76 -12.42 -20.40
N GLU A 180 22.33 -13.22 -21.29
CA GLU A 180 22.87 -14.54 -20.93
C GLU A 180 24.22 -14.39 -20.22
N LYS A 181 24.35 -15.07 -19.07
CA LYS A 181 25.54 -14.99 -18.23
C LYS A 181 26.31 -16.30 -18.18
N ASP A 182 27.63 -16.18 -18.26
CA ASP A 182 28.56 -17.32 -18.29
C ASP A 182 29.77 -17.09 -17.37
N ALA A 183 29.87 -17.91 -16.33
CA ALA A 183 30.95 -17.85 -15.35
C ALA A 183 32.32 -18.22 -15.91
N SER A 184 32.38 -19.03 -16.99
CA SER A 184 33.62 -19.60 -17.57
C SER A 184 34.44 -18.60 -18.35
N VAL A 185 33.82 -17.52 -18.82
CA VAL A 185 34.44 -16.52 -19.69
C VAL A 185 35.31 -15.54 -18.91
N VAL A 186 36.47 -15.19 -19.41
CA VAL A 186 37.30 -14.07 -18.97
C VAL A 186 37.33 -13.04 -20.08
N LEU A 187 37.01 -11.80 -19.78
CA LEU A 187 36.79 -10.75 -20.78
C LEU A 187 37.96 -9.78 -20.84
N GLU A 188 38.05 -9.00 -21.92
CA GLU A 188 39.05 -7.95 -22.07
C GLU A 188 38.76 -6.75 -21.14
N GLU A 189 39.78 -5.99 -20.78
CA GLU A 189 39.68 -4.88 -19.80
C GLU A 189 38.70 -3.79 -20.24
N PHE A 190 38.55 -3.52 -21.52
CA PHE A 190 37.68 -2.47 -22.06
C PHE A 190 36.31 -2.98 -22.52
N THR A 191 35.86 -4.15 -22.04
CA THR A 191 34.55 -4.70 -22.38
C THR A 191 33.41 -3.79 -21.82
N ALA A 192 32.51 -3.42 -22.73
CA ALA A 192 31.32 -2.58 -22.35
C ALA A 192 30.45 -3.26 -21.28
N LEU A 193 29.72 -2.48 -20.50
CA LEU A 193 28.94 -2.97 -19.35
C LEU A 193 27.97 -4.08 -19.76
N GLY A 194 27.17 -3.89 -20.80
CA GLY A 194 26.19 -4.85 -21.29
C GLY A 194 26.76 -6.16 -21.82
N ASP A 195 28.04 -6.16 -22.24
CA ASP A 195 28.72 -7.33 -22.77
C ASP A 195 29.46 -8.15 -21.70
N ARG A 196 29.42 -7.73 -20.44
CA ARG A 196 30.13 -8.41 -19.34
C ARG A 196 29.36 -9.66 -18.89
N LYS A 197 29.47 -10.74 -19.67
CA LYS A 197 28.74 -12.00 -19.40
C LYS A 197 29.12 -12.70 -18.10
N ASN A 198 30.29 -12.41 -17.52
CA ASN A 198 30.76 -13.03 -16.27
C ASN A 198 30.56 -12.18 -15.02
N ILE A 199 29.88 -11.03 -15.15
CA ILE A 199 29.49 -10.13 -14.06
C ILE A 199 27.96 -10.06 -14.01
N ILE A 200 27.41 -10.01 -12.81
CA ILE A 200 26.02 -9.64 -12.55
C ILE A 200 26.00 -8.34 -11.74
N LEU A 201 25.07 -7.50 -12.04
CA LEU A 201 25.02 -6.13 -11.54
C LEU A 201 23.95 -5.97 -10.45
N SER A 202 24.25 -5.15 -9.47
CA SER A 202 23.31 -4.79 -8.40
C SER A 202 22.00 -4.25 -8.96
N SER A 203 20.90 -4.54 -8.28
CA SER A 203 19.53 -4.11 -8.65
C SER A 203 19.01 -4.65 -9.99
N THR A 204 19.70 -5.60 -10.61
CA THR A 204 19.18 -6.37 -11.76
C THR A 204 18.42 -7.59 -11.29
N SER A 205 17.50 -8.09 -12.10
CA SER A 205 16.67 -9.24 -11.76
C SER A 205 17.13 -10.52 -12.49
N VAL A 206 17.14 -11.63 -11.76
CA VAL A 206 17.46 -12.94 -12.33
C VAL A 206 16.19 -13.54 -12.92
N THR A 207 16.16 -13.66 -14.25
CA THR A 207 14.99 -14.15 -14.99
C THR A 207 15.01 -15.66 -15.20
N GLY A 208 16.17 -16.30 -15.12
CA GLY A 208 16.31 -17.75 -15.28
C GLY A 208 17.61 -18.30 -14.73
N GLY A 209 17.61 -19.62 -14.44
CA GLY A 209 18.80 -20.34 -14.02
C GLY A 209 19.17 -20.19 -12.54
N LYS A 210 20.42 -20.63 -12.23
CA LYS A 210 21.05 -20.53 -10.91
C LYS A 210 22.51 -20.22 -11.02
N ALA A 211 23.06 -19.53 -10.02
CA ALA A 211 24.47 -19.19 -9.97
C ALA A 211 25.00 -19.06 -8.54
N THR A 212 26.32 -19.19 -8.40
CA THR A 212 27.07 -18.68 -7.26
C THR A 212 28.00 -17.57 -7.73
N ALA A 213 28.15 -16.50 -6.94
CA ALA A 213 28.94 -15.35 -7.34
C ALA A 213 29.68 -14.74 -6.15
N ILE A 214 30.85 -14.16 -6.37
CA ILE A 214 31.64 -13.41 -5.37
C ILE A 214 31.24 -11.93 -5.46
N VAL A 215 30.85 -11.33 -4.35
CA VAL A 215 30.54 -9.89 -4.28
C VAL A 215 31.82 -9.08 -4.50
N THR A 216 31.82 -8.23 -5.50
CA THR A 216 32.94 -7.38 -5.90
C THR A 216 32.76 -5.92 -5.50
N GLY A 217 31.53 -5.43 -5.47
CA GLY A 217 31.19 -4.05 -5.11
C GLY A 217 29.88 -3.97 -4.36
N THR A 218 29.80 -3.06 -3.35
CA THR A 218 28.61 -2.83 -2.52
C THR A 218 28.29 -1.35 -2.43
N GLY A 219 27.03 -0.99 -2.25
CA GLY A 219 26.56 0.38 -2.04
C GLY A 219 26.99 1.33 -3.18
N MET A 220 27.63 2.42 -2.81
CA MET A 220 28.10 3.44 -3.75
C MET A 220 29.23 2.97 -4.67
N ASN A 221 29.86 1.82 -4.38
CA ASN A 221 30.89 1.21 -5.22
C ASN A 221 30.33 0.21 -6.26
N THR A 222 29.00 0.11 -6.41
CA THR A 222 28.33 -0.62 -7.48
C THR A 222 28.14 0.27 -8.70
N GLU A 223 27.89 -0.31 -9.87
CA GLU A 223 27.54 0.47 -11.09
C GLU A 223 26.28 1.32 -10.84
N VAL A 224 25.27 0.77 -10.16
CA VAL A 224 24.09 1.53 -9.73
C VAL A 224 24.46 2.66 -8.77
N GLY A 225 25.40 2.44 -7.86
CA GLY A 225 25.91 3.46 -6.94
C GLY A 225 26.57 4.63 -7.66
N HIS A 226 27.31 4.35 -8.74
CA HIS A 226 27.91 5.40 -9.58
C HIS A 226 26.85 6.25 -10.28
N ILE A 227 25.81 5.60 -10.85
CA ILE A 227 24.66 6.29 -11.46
C ILE A 227 23.92 7.11 -10.41
N ALA A 228 23.66 6.55 -9.23
CA ALA A 228 23.01 7.25 -8.13
C ALA A 228 23.78 8.49 -7.68
N ASN A 229 25.12 8.45 -7.70
CA ASN A 229 25.96 9.59 -7.37
C ASN A 229 25.81 10.75 -8.37
N MET A 230 25.50 10.45 -9.63
CA MET A 230 25.22 11.46 -10.67
C MET A 230 23.82 12.08 -10.53
N LEU A 231 22.87 11.38 -9.87
CA LEU A 231 21.46 11.76 -9.73
C LEU A 231 21.12 12.33 -8.35
N LEU A 232 22.10 12.65 -7.50
CA LEU A 232 21.89 13.09 -6.12
C LEU A 232 21.07 14.41 -5.97
N ASP A 233 20.71 15.10 -7.08
CA ASP A 233 20.01 16.38 -7.04
C ASP A 233 18.48 16.30 -7.17
N ASP A 234 17.89 15.11 -7.43
CA ASP A 234 16.45 15.00 -7.60
C ASP A 234 15.70 14.94 -6.25
N GLU A 235 14.69 15.82 -6.12
CA GLU A 235 13.77 15.84 -4.97
C GLU A 235 12.80 14.63 -5.02
N THR A 236 12.35 14.18 -3.85
CA THR A 236 11.31 13.14 -3.77
C THR A 236 10.04 13.63 -4.47
N PRO A 237 9.47 12.87 -5.41
CA PRO A 237 8.29 13.31 -6.16
C PRO A 237 7.09 13.51 -5.21
N GLN A 238 6.42 14.64 -5.36
CA GLN A 238 5.20 14.96 -4.61
C GLN A 238 4.02 14.12 -5.13
N THR A 239 3.07 13.81 -4.24
CA THR A 239 1.84 13.10 -4.65
C THR A 239 0.95 14.00 -5.51
N PRO A 240 0.10 13.43 -6.42
CA PRO A 240 -0.85 14.21 -7.21
C PRO A 240 -1.77 15.08 -6.33
N LEU A 241 -2.13 14.60 -5.14
CA LEU A 241 -2.92 15.35 -4.17
C LEU A 241 -2.15 16.54 -3.62
N GLN A 242 -0.88 16.38 -3.27
CA GLN A 242 -0.03 17.47 -2.78
C GLN A 242 0.13 18.56 -3.85
N LEU A 243 0.35 18.19 -5.11
CA LEU A 243 0.42 19.13 -6.24
C LEU A 243 -0.90 19.90 -6.41
N LYS A 244 -2.05 19.22 -6.37
CA LYS A 244 -3.36 19.87 -6.46
C LYS A 244 -3.64 20.80 -5.28
N LEU A 245 -3.21 20.43 -4.08
CA LEU A 245 -3.34 21.28 -2.89
C LEU A 245 -2.44 22.52 -2.95
N ALA A 246 -1.22 22.37 -3.46
CA ALA A 246 -0.32 23.49 -3.69
C ALA A 246 -0.89 24.48 -4.72
N ASP A 247 -1.48 23.99 -5.81
CA ASP A 247 -2.17 24.82 -6.81
C ASP A 247 -3.39 25.53 -6.22
N THR A 248 -4.16 24.84 -5.37
CA THR A 248 -5.28 25.45 -4.65
C THR A 248 -4.79 26.53 -3.70
N GLY A 249 -3.70 26.26 -2.97
CA GLY A 249 -3.06 27.25 -2.08
C GLY A 249 -2.64 28.52 -2.83
N LYS A 250 -2.03 28.39 -4.02
CA LYS A 250 -1.69 29.53 -4.88
C LYS A 250 -2.93 30.32 -5.30
N THR A 251 -3.98 29.64 -5.72
CA THR A 251 -5.23 30.29 -6.14
C THR A 251 -5.88 31.06 -4.99
N LEU A 252 -5.92 30.45 -3.79
CA LEU A 252 -6.42 31.12 -2.58
C LEU A 252 -5.54 32.30 -2.19
N GLY A 253 -4.21 32.15 -2.28
CA GLY A 253 -3.27 33.24 -2.02
C GLY A 253 -3.49 34.44 -2.94
N ILE A 254 -3.69 34.21 -4.24
CA ILE A 254 -4.01 35.28 -5.20
C ILE A 254 -5.36 35.95 -4.86
N ALA A 255 -6.38 35.16 -4.52
CA ALA A 255 -7.68 35.69 -4.10
C ALA A 255 -7.57 36.50 -2.80
N ALA A 256 -6.78 36.05 -1.84
CA ALA A 256 -6.52 36.78 -0.60
C ALA A 256 -5.80 38.08 -0.84
N LEU A 257 -4.76 38.08 -1.67
CA LEU A 257 -4.06 39.32 -2.05
C LEU A 257 -4.99 40.32 -2.72
N PHE A 258 -5.93 39.87 -3.54
CA PHE A 258 -6.94 40.73 -4.14
C PHE A 258 -7.87 41.33 -3.06
N VAL A 259 -8.34 40.54 -2.09
CA VAL A 259 -9.14 41.02 -0.95
C VAL A 259 -8.34 42.02 -0.12
N CYS A 260 -7.07 41.79 0.14
CA CYS A 260 -6.17 42.69 0.85
C CYS A 260 -6.01 44.03 0.14
N LEU A 261 -5.85 43.98 -1.19
CA LEU A 261 -5.78 45.19 -1.99
C LEU A 261 -7.08 46.03 -1.90
N VAL A 262 -8.24 45.38 -1.96
CA VAL A 262 -9.54 46.03 -1.80
C VAL A 262 -9.66 46.65 -0.42
N ILE A 263 -9.30 45.92 0.66
CA ILE A 263 -9.31 46.47 2.04
C ILE A 263 -8.41 47.68 2.15
N PHE A 264 -7.20 47.62 1.62
CA PHE A 264 -6.25 48.73 1.66
C PHE A 264 -6.80 49.95 0.95
N ILE A 265 -7.33 49.78 -0.26
CA ILE A 265 -7.92 50.90 -1.05
C ILE A 265 -9.13 51.50 -0.32
N VAL A 266 -10.05 50.69 0.20
CA VAL A 266 -11.23 51.18 0.92
C VAL A 266 -10.83 51.88 2.21
N GLY A 267 -9.83 51.37 2.93
CA GLY A 267 -9.29 52.05 4.12
C GLY A 267 -8.73 53.44 3.82
N LEU A 268 -8.01 53.57 2.71
CA LEU A 268 -7.51 54.87 2.25
C LEU A 268 -8.65 55.85 1.92
N PHE A 269 -9.69 55.41 1.22
CA PHE A 269 -10.87 56.24 0.91
C PHE A 269 -11.63 56.68 2.16
N ARG A 270 -11.50 55.94 3.26
CA ARG A 270 -12.11 56.26 4.57
C ARG A 270 -11.20 57.11 5.46
N HIS A 271 -10.07 57.57 4.95
CA HIS A 271 -9.09 58.32 5.72
C HIS A 271 -8.55 57.60 6.97
N LEU A 272 -8.53 56.28 6.97
CA LEU A 272 -7.88 55.48 8.02
C LEU A 272 -6.36 55.58 7.84
N PRO A 273 -5.56 55.49 8.91
CA PRO A 273 -4.12 55.54 8.82
C PRO A 273 -3.58 54.49 7.80
N PRO A 274 -2.83 54.93 6.77
CA PRO A 274 -2.38 54.03 5.71
C PRO A 274 -1.55 52.84 6.24
N PHE A 275 -0.79 53.09 7.30
CA PHE A 275 0.03 52.09 7.92
C PHE A 275 -0.81 50.99 8.59
N ASP A 276 -1.83 51.36 9.36
CA ASP A 276 -2.73 50.38 10.01
C ASP A 276 -3.46 49.52 8.97
N MET A 277 -3.83 50.11 7.85
CA MET A 277 -4.48 49.40 6.76
C MET A 277 -3.51 48.46 6.04
N PHE A 278 -2.27 48.86 5.85
CA PHE A 278 -1.23 47.99 5.30
C PHE A 278 -0.97 46.79 6.24
N MET A 279 -0.82 47.05 7.53
CA MET A 279 -0.60 45.96 8.52
C MET A 279 -1.81 44.98 8.59
N THR A 280 -3.03 45.56 8.52
CA THR A 280 -4.23 44.72 8.50
C THR A 280 -4.31 43.88 7.22
N ALA A 281 -4.00 44.44 6.08
CA ALA A 281 -3.99 43.76 4.80
C ALA A 281 -2.94 42.64 4.77
N VAL A 282 -1.72 42.89 5.26
CA VAL A 282 -0.66 41.89 5.37
C VAL A 282 -1.07 40.75 6.32
N SER A 283 -1.64 41.09 7.48
CA SER A 283 -2.09 40.11 8.45
C SER A 283 -3.18 39.19 7.90
N LEU A 284 -4.11 39.78 7.14
CA LEU A 284 -5.15 39.02 6.48
C LEU A 284 -4.61 38.13 5.35
N ALA A 285 -3.63 38.63 4.59
CA ALA A 285 -2.98 37.83 3.56
C ALA A 285 -2.34 36.53 4.15
N VAL A 286 -1.70 36.68 5.29
CA VAL A 286 -1.09 35.57 6.01
C VAL A 286 -2.14 34.61 6.56
N ALA A 287 -3.19 35.14 7.19
CA ALA A 287 -4.28 34.34 7.73
C ALA A 287 -5.06 33.54 6.66
N ALA A 288 -5.10 34.06 5.44
CA ALA A 288 -5.86 33.45 4.35
C ALA A 288 -5.26 32.19 3.77
N ILE A 289 -3.98 31.87 4.04
CA ILE A 289 -3.28 30.74 3.46
C ILE A 289 -3.10 29.64 4.52
N PRO A 290 -3.66 28.44 4.30
CA PRO A 290 -3.49 27.34 5.25
C PRO A 290 -2.10 26.72 5.11
N GLU A 291 -1.08 27.33 5.69
CA GLU A 291 0.34 26.91 5.60
C GLU A 291 0.58 25.48 6.10
N GLY A 292 -0.18 25.05 7.12
CA GLY A 292 -0.08 23.71 7.68
C GLY A 292 -0.65 22.57 6.82
N LEU A 293 -1.42 22.88 5.75
CA LEU A 293 -2.17 21.88 5.00
C LEU A 293 -1.31 20.80 4.33
N PRO A 294 -0.21 21.09 3.61
CA PRO A 294 0.64 20.06 3.00
C PRO A 294 1.28 19.16 4.06
N ALA A 295 1.71 19.71 5.18
CA ALA A 295 2.31 18.95 6.27
C ALA A 295 1.29 18.03 6.95
N ILE A 296 0.08 18.52 7.21
CA ILE A 296 -1.03 17.74 7.79
C ILE A 296 -1.38 16.55 6.86
N VAL A 297 -1.50 16.79 5.55
CA VAL A 297 -1.78 15.72 4.57
C VAL A 297 -0.67 14.65 4.57
N THR A 298 0.59 15.07 4.62
CA THR A 298 1.73 14.13 4.69
C THR A 298 1.69 13.30 5.97
N ILE A 299 1.38 13.91 7.11
CA ILE A 299 1.22 13.22 8.39
C ILE A 299 0.06 12.21 8.32
N MET A 300 -1.07 12.59 7.73
CA MET A 300 -2.23 11.71 7.56
C MET A 300 -1.91 10.49 6.68
N LEU A 301 -1.23 10.70 5.55
CA LEU A 301 -0.77 9.62 4.67
C LEU A 301 0.18 8.68 5.42
N ALA A 302 1.15 9.22 6.14
CA ALA A 302 2.11 8.42 6.91
C ALA A 302 1.44 7.58 8.00
N ILE A 303 0.48 8.15 8.75
CA ILE A 303 -0.30 7.41 9.76
C ILE A 303 -1.15 6.31 9.10
N GLY A 304 -1.76 6.60 7.96
CA GLY A 304 -2.53 5.63 7.20
C GLY A 304 -1.68 4.44 6.76
N VAL A 305 -0.49 4.71 6.22
CA VAL A 305 0.45 3.64 5.83
C VAL A 305 0.91 2.82 7.04
N MET A 306 1.15 3.45 8.19
CA MET A 306 1.45 2.71 9.43
C MET A 306 0.29 1.80 9.88
N ARG A 307 -0.97 2.22 9.69
CA ARG A 307 -2.14 1.36 9.95
C ARG A 307 -2.21 0.19 8.97
N MET A 308 -1.98 0.44 7.68
CA MET A 308 -1.94 -0.61 6.66
C MET A 308 -0.84 -1.64 6.96
N SER A 309 0.36 -1.19 7.35
CA SER A 309 1.48 -2.07 7.71
C SER A 309 1.16 -2.96 8.92
N LYS A 310 0.45 -2.46 9.92
CA LYS A 310 -0.03 -3.28 11.06
C LYS A 310 -1.02 -4.39 10.64
N HIS A 311 -1.63 -4.24 9.49
CA HIS A 311 -2.56 -5.20 8.90
C HIS A 311 -1.97 -5.89 7.66
N ASN A 312 -0.68 -6.15 7.67
CA ASN A 312 0.05 -6.93 6.67
C ASN A 312 0.13 -6.31 5.25
N ALA A 313 -0.20 -5.03 5.09
CA ALA A 313 -0.05 -4.30 3.83
C ALA A 313 1.08 -3.27 3.95
N ILE A 314 2.26 -3.60 3.44
CA ILE A 314 3.42 -2.69 3.40
C ILE A 314 3.35 -1.88 2.11
N VAL A 315 3.06 -0.59 2.23
CA VAL A 315 3.07 0.35 1.10
C VAL A 315 4.48 0.92 0.94
N ARG A 316 5.00 0.90 -0.28
CA ARG A 316 6.34 1.40 -0.63
C ARG A 316 6.32 2.85 -1.08
N ASN A 317 5.26 3.26 -1.78
CA ASN A 317 5.09 4.59 -2.34
C ASN A 317 3.87 5.28 -1.72
N LEU A 318 4.02 6.47 -1.15
CA LEU A 318 2.90 7.22 -0.56
C LEU A 318 1.77 7.55 -1.55
N PRO A 319 2.06 7.94 -2.81
CA PRO A 319 1.02 8.18 -3.80
C PRO A 319 0.07 7.01 -4.02
N SER A 320 0.58 5.78 -3.90
CA SER A 320 -0.21 4.56 -4.13
C SER A 320 -1.34 4.38 -3.11
N VAL A 321 -1.26 5.00 -1.92
CA VAL A 321 -2.33 4.99 -0.91
C VAL A 321 -3.58 5.71 -1.43
N GLU A 322 -3.41 6.87 -2.06
CA GLU A 322 -4.52 7.63 -2.64
C GLU A 322 -5.15 6.87 -3.81
N THR A 323 -4.29 6.33 -4.68
CA THR A 323 -4.70 5.58 -5.86
C THR A 323 -5.47 4.32 -5.45
N LEU A 324 -4.99 3.61 -4.42
CA LEU A 324 -5.61 2.40 -3.88
C LEU A 324 -7.04 2.65 -3.38
N GLY A 325 -7.27 3.79 -2.70
CA GLY A 325 -8.61 4.20 -2.28
C GLY A 325 -9.58 4.46 -3.44
N SER A 326 -9.05 4.71 -4.64
CA SER A 326 -9.80 4.97 -5.87
C SER A 326 -9.91 3.74 -6.78
N ALA A 327 -9.32 2.59 -6.40
CA ALA A 327 -9.33 1.38 -7.20
C ALA A 327 -10.76 0.96 -7.57
N SER A 328 -10.99 0.76 -8.87
CA SER A 328 -12.27 0.32 -9.45
C SER A 328 -12.25 -1.13 -9.91
N VAL A 329 -11.06 -1.66 -10.20
CA VAL A 329 -10.82 -3.04 -10.61
C VAL A 329 -9.68 -3.63 -9.80
N ILE A 330 -9.84 -4.87 -9.34
CA ILE A 330 -8.76 -5.65 -8.73
C ILE A 330 -8.55 -6.90 -9.57
N CYS A 331 -7.44 -6.96 -10.29
CA CYS A 331 -6.96 -8.12 -11.03
C CYS A 331 -6.15 -9.00 -10.10
N SER A 332 -6.63 -10.20 -9.80
CA SER A 332 -5.95 -11.11 -8.90
C SER A 332 -5.50 -12.38 -9.61
N ASP A 333 -4.24 -12.77 -9.39
CA ASP A 333 -3.83 -14.12 -9.72
C ASP A 333 -4.63 -15.10 -8.86
N LYS A 334 -4.94 -16.28 -9.42
CA LYS A 334 -5.64 -17.35 -8.69
C LYS A 334 -4.76 -17.95 -7.61
N THR A 335 -3.58 -18.43 -8.02
CA THR A 335 -2.70 -19.27 -7.21
C THR A 335 -1.99 -18.45 -6.13
N GLY A 336 -2.04 -18.93 -4.89
CA GLY A 336 -1.37 -18.26 -3.77
C GLY A 336 -2.08 -17.01 -3.22
N THR A 337 -2.89 -16.32 -4.03
CA THR A 337 -3.64 -15.12 -3.64
C THR A 337 -5.09 -15.43 -3.24
N LEU A 338 -5.87 -15.95 -4.18
CA LEU A 338 -7.27 -16.36 -3.94
C LEU A 338 -7.35 -17.76 -3.37
N THR A 339 -6.37 -18.61 -3.65
CA THR A 339 -6.23 -19.97 -3.15
C THR A 339 -5.06 -20.08 -2.17
N GLN A 340 -4.98 -21.24 -1.48
CA GLN A 340 -3.98 -21.45 -0.43
C GLN A 340 -2.58 -21.80 -0.95
N ASN A 341 -2.40 -22.00 -2.26
CA ASN A 341 -1.21 -22.55 -2.90
C ASN A 341 -0.79 -23.90 -2.29
N LYS A 342 -1.77 -24.69 -1.87
CA LYS A 342 -1.57 -25.97 -1.21
C LYS A 342 -2.56 -26.99 -1.72
N MET A 343 -2.09 -27.89 -2.58
CA MET A 343 -2.92 -28.99 -3.06
C MET A 343 -3.47 -29.79 -1.88
N THR A 344 -4.77 -30.04 -1.90
CA THR A 344 -5.49 -30.72 -0.82
C THR A 344 -6.48 -31.72 -1.42
N VAL A 345 -6.58 -32.91 -0.81
CA VAL A 345 -7.60 -33.89 -1.17
C VAL A 345 -8.94 -33.43 -0.59
N THR A 346 -9.91 -33.15 -1.46
CA THR A 346 -11.22 -32.58 -1.07
C THR A 346 -12.38 -33.51 -1.37
N SER A 347 -12.22 -34.48 -2.27
CA SER A 347 -13.31 -35.35 -2.70
C SER A 347 -12.84 -36.79 -2.92
N PHE A 348 -13.72 -37.73 -2.65
CA PHE A 348 -13.50 -39.14 -2.90
C PHE A 348 -14.73 -39.75 -3.61
N TYR A 349 -14.46 -40.65 -4.55
CA TYR A 349 -15.46 -41.55 -5.11
C TYR A 349 -15.02 -42.99 -4.87
N THR A 350 -15.52 -43.62 -3.83
CA THR A 350 -15.14 -44.95 -3.39
C THR A 350 -16.13 -45.52 -2.38
N TYR A 351 -16.12 -46.85 -2.18
CA TYR A 351 -16.85 -47.51 -1.10
C TYR A 351 -16.06 -47.55 0.22
N ASP A 352 -14.73 -47.30 0.20
CA ASP A 352 -13.86 -47.34 1.40
C ASP A 352 -12.72 -46.32 1.28
N GLU A 353 -12.96 -45.15 1.85
CA GLU A 353 -11.99 -44.06 1.84
C GLU A 353 -10.67 -44.39 2.54
N LYS A 354 -10.76 -45.12 3.65
CA LYS A 354 -9.56 -45.47 4.42
C LYS A 354 -8.64 -46.39 3.62
N LYS A 355 -9.23 -47.39 2.94
CA LYS A 355 -8.49 -48.32 2.08
C LYS A 355 -7.93 -47.63 0.85
N LEU A 356 -8.72 -46.79 0.21
CA LEU A 356 -8.30 -45.98 -0.96
C LEU A 356 -7.09 -45.11 -0.64
N ILE A 357 -7.19 -44.26 0.40
CA ILE A 357 -6.11 -43.32 0.73
C ILE A 357 -4.85 -44.05 1.22
N ARG A 358 -5.00 -45.12 1.96
CA ARG A 358 -3.89 -45.99 2.39
C ARG A 358 -3.14 -46.58 1.20
N LEU A 359 -3.83 -47.16 0.23
CA LEU A 359 -3.21 -47.74 -0.96
C LEU A 359 -2.55 -46.65 -1.81
N CYS A 360 -3.22 -45.52 -2.00
CA CYS A 360 -2.67 -44.43 -2.74
C CYS A 360 -1.41 -43.86 -2.08
N SER A 361 -1.39 -43.75 -0.74
CA SER A 361 -0.21 -43.25 0.00
C SER A 361 0.98 -44.21 -0.06
N MET A 362 0.72 -45.56 -0.11
CA MET A 362 1.78 -46.54 -0.33
C MET A 362 2.46 -46.33 -1.69
N CYS A 363 1.70 -45.93 -2.71
CA CYS A 363 2.19 -45.66 -4.07
C CYS A 363 2.79 -44.27 -4.23
N CYS A 364 3.01 -43.46 -3.18
CA CYS A 364 3.68 -42.17 -3.22
C CYS A 364 5.16 -42.28 -2.84
N ASP A 365 6.00 -41.36 -3.30
CA ASP A 365 7.42 -41.29 -2.95
C ASP A 365 7.66 -40.52 -1.65
N CYS A 366 8.71 -40.86 -0.92
CA CYS A 366 9.03 -40.28 0.38
C CYS A 366 10.19 -39.29 0.38
N ASP A 367 10.91 -39.12 -0.72
CA ASP A 367 12.13 -38.33 -0.75
C ASP A 367 11.85 -36.85 -0.44
N GLU A 368 12.52 -36.33 0.59
CA GLU A 368 12.33 -34.93 1.08
C GLU A 368 12.73 -33.86 0.05
N GLY A 369 13.48 -34.24 -1.01
CA GLY A 369 13.96 -33.33 -2.02
C GLY A 369 13.03 -33.09 -3.23
N HIS A 370 12.06 -33.98 -3.52
CA HIS A 370 11.26 -33.96 -4.77
C HIS A 370 9.79 -34.31 -4.54
N LYS A 371 9.13 -33.72 -3.56
CA LYS A 371 7.69 -33.99 -3.31
C LYS A 371 6.83 -33.27 -4.36
N SER A 372 6.22 -34.06 -5.26
CA SER A 372 5.12 -33.55 -6.08
C SER A 372 4.00 -32.96 -5.19
N PRO A 373 3.46 -31.76 -5.48
CA PRO A 373 2.36 -31.16 -4.72
C PRO A 373 1.15 -32.12 -4.58
N THR A 374 0.88 -32.91 -5.61
CA THR A 374 -0.17 -33.91 -5.65
C THR A 374 0.07 -35.03 -4.64
N GLU A 375 1.30 -35.56 -4.53
CA GLU A 375 1.65 -36.57 -3.57
C GLU A 375 1.67 -36.04 -2.14
N SER A 376 2.15 -34.81 -1.94
CA SER A 376 2.09 -34.14 -0.65
C SER A 376 0.64 -34.03 -0.14
N ALA A 377 -0.32 -33.73 -1.02
CA ALA A 377 -1.75 -33.68 -0.70
C ALA A 377 -2.28 -35.03 -0.25
N ILE A 378 -1.92 -36.11 -0.97
CA ILE A 378 -2.33 -37.50 -0.64
C ILE A 378 -1.74 -37.91 0.70
N LEU A 379 -0.45 -37.68 0.94
CA LEU A 379 0.22 -38.01 2.20
C LEU A 379 -0.35 -37.24 3.39
N ALA A 380 -0.66 -35.95 3.21
CA ALA A 380 -1.33 -35.12 4.23
C ALA A 380 -2.73 -35.67 4.56
N ALA A 381 -3.49 -36.10 3.55
CA ALA A 381 -4.81 -36.70 3.73
C ALA A 381 -4.74 -38.08 4.41
N ALA A 382 -3.69 -38.85 4.12
CA ALA A 382 -3.42 -40.13 4.77
C ALA A 382 -3.06 -39.92 6.25
N LYS A 383 -2.19 -38.98 6.56
CA LYS A 383 -1.80 -38.67 7.94
C LYS A 383 -2.99 -38.21 8.80
N LYS A 384 -3.93 -37.44 8.25
CA LYS A 384 -5.19 -37.05 8.94
C LYS A 384 -6.09 -38.26 9.27
N ARG A 385 -5.89 -39.41 8.63
CA ARG A 385 -6.64 -40.68 8.86
C ARG A 385 -5.80 -41.77 9.54
N ASP A 386 -4.73 -41.35 10.24
CA ASP A 386 -3.81 -42.20 11.01
C ASP A 386 -2.95 -43.17 10.15
N PHE A 387 -2.73 -42.82 8.88
CA PHE A 387 -1.81 -43.54 8.00
C PHE A 387 -0.53 -42.69 7.77
N ASP A 388 0.46 -42.95 8.62
CA ASP A 388 1.79 -42.36 8.42
C ASP A 388 2.58 -43.17 7.39
N LYS A 389 3.13 -42.53 6.39
CA LYS A 389 3.89 -43.15 5.31
C LYS A 389 5.09 -43.94 5.82
N SER A 390 5.83 -43.41 6.80
CA SER A 390 6.99 -44.08 7.38
C SER A 390 6.64 -45.39 8.08
N VAL A 391 5.46 -45.46 8.70
CA VAL A 391 4.92 -46.65 9.31
C VAL A 391 4.44 -47.65 8.24
N LEU A 392 3.78 -47.15 7.20
CA LEU A 392 3.31 -47.96 6.08
C LEU A 392 4.47 -48.63 5.33
N ASP A 393 5.57 -47.91 5.08
CA ASP A 393 6.75 -48.44 4.38
C ASP A 393 7.50 -49.49 5.19
N LYS A 394 7.53 -49.37 6.51
CA LYS A 394 8.07 -50.44 7.40
C LYS A 394 7.20 -51.70 7.38
N LYS A 395 5.86 -51.53 7.35
CA LYS A 395 4.91 -52.62 7.37
C LYS A 395 4.72 -53.29 6.00
N TYR A 396 4.70 -52.48 4.92
CA TYR A 396 4.47 -52.92 3.54
C TYR A 396 5.66 -52.48 2.68
N ARG A 397 6.77 -53.20 2.79
CA ARG A 397 8.01 -52.81 2.10
C ARG A 397 7.81 -52.81 0.59
N ARG A 398 8.16 -51.66 -0.07
CA ARG A 398 8.21 -51.55 -1.53
C ARG A 398 9.31 -52.45 -2.07
N ILE A 399 9.00 -53.24 -3.07
CA ILE A 399 9.92 -54.25 -3.67
C ILE A 399 10.31 -53.85 -5.08
N ALA A 400 9.38 -53.32 -5.84
CA ALA A 400 9.58 -52.90 -7.19
C ALA A 400 8.67 -51.70 -7.53
N GLU A 401 9.07 -50.91 -8.49
CA GLU A 401 8.29 -49.78 -8.98
C GLU A 401 8.49 -49.55 -10.46
N ILE A 402 7.50 -48.93 -11.08
CA ILE A 402 7.58 -48.27 -12.38
C ILE A 402 7.21 -46.81 -12.10
N PRO A 403 8.19 -45.90 -12.17
CA PRO A 403 7.95 -44.50 -11.84
C PRO A 403 6.85 -43.86 -12.72
N PHE A 404 6.36 -42.66 -12.30
CA PHE A 404 5.44 -41.88 -13.10
C PHE A 404 6.12 -41.47 -14.40
N ASP A 405 5.41 -41.70 -15.48
CA ASP A 405 5.82 -41.28 -16.82
C ASP A 405 4.69 -40.46 -17.46
N SER A 406 5.04 -39.34 -18.11
CA SER A 406 4.10 -38.42 -18.72
C SER A 406 3.35 -39.01 -19.91
N THR A 407 3.91 -40.01 -20.60
CA THR A 407 3.28 -40.72 -21.71
C THR A 407 2.31 -41.76 -21.18
N ARG A 408 2.72 -42.50 -20.14
CA ARG A 408 1.90 -43.54 -19.47
C ARG A 408 0.84 -42.90 -18.55
N LYS A 409 1.06 -41.70 -18.04
CA LYS A 409 0.20 -40.97 -17.07
C LYS A 409 -0.21 -41.79 -15.83
N ARG A 410 0.64 -42.72 -15.43
CA ARG A 410 0.44 -43.57 -14.27
C ARG A 410 1.75 -44.01 -13.62
N MET A 411 1.72 -44.31 -12.34
CA MET A 411 2.79 -44.90 -11.53
C MET A 411 2.33 -46.23 -10.96
N THR A 412 3.23 -47.21 -10.88
CA THR A 412 2.95 -48.55 -10.37
C THR A 412 3.97 -48.93 -9.33
N THR A 413 3.52 -49.45 -8.19
CA THR A 413 4.40 -49.93 -7.11
C THR A 413 3.96 -51.31 -6.65
N MET A 414 4.93 -52.17 -6.31
CA MET A 414 4.70 -53.47 -5.73
C MET A 414 5.22 -53.51 -4.29
N HIS A 415 4.38 -53.97 -3.39
CA HIS A 415 4.66 -54.04 -1.96
C HIS A 415 4.52 -55.45 -1.43
N ARG A 416 5.33 -55.81 -0.40
CA ARG A 416 5.15 -57.05 0.35
C ARG A 416 3.96 -56.88 1.31
N ASP A 417 3.00 -57.77 1.24
CA ASP A 417 1.84 -57.85 2.13
C ASP A 417 1.89 -59.13 3.00
N ILE A 418 1.04 -59.25 4.00
CA ILE A 418 0.99 -60.38 4.94
C ILE A 418 0.72 -61.73 4.21
N LYS A 419 -0.08 -61.69 3.15
CA LYS A 419 -0.52 -62.88 2.39
C LYS A 419 0.19 -63.05 1.03
N GLY A 420 1.23 -62.26 0.75
CA GLY A 420 1.89 -62.29 -0.56
C GLY A 420 2.39 -60.93 -0.97
N TYR A 421 2.02 -60.45 -2.16
CA TYR A 421 2.42 -59.19 -2.72
C TYR A 421 1.18 -58.38 -3.16
N LYS A 422 1.30 -57.09 -3.15
CA LYS A 422 0.26 -56.17 -3.59
C LYS A 422 0.81 -55.17 -4.60
N THR A 423 0.27 -55.24 -5.81
CA THR A 423 0.55 -54.24 -6.85
C THR A 423 -0.48 -53.13 -6.78
N ILE A 424 -0.02 -51.86 -6.77
CA ILE A 424 -0.87 -50.66 -6.70
C ILE A 424 -0.54 -49.76 -7.86
N ILE A 425 -1.57 -49.26 -8.54
CA ILE A 425 -1.44 -48.27 -9.63
C ILE A 425 -2.21 -47.01 -9.25
N LYS A 426 -1.59 -45.84 -9.42
CA LYS A 426 -2.25 -44.53 -9.38
C LYS A 426 -2.00 -43.78 -10.69
N GLY A 427 -2.99 -43.07 -11.22
CA GLY A 427 -2.84 -42.34 -12.46
C GLY A 427 -4.13 -41.71 -12.98
N ALA A 428 -4.08 -41.22 -14.19
CA ALA A 428 -5.27 -40.70 -14.85
C ALA A 428 -6.27 -41.84 -15.20
N LEU A 429 -7.56 -41.59 -15.02
CA LEU A 429 -8.59 -42.63 -15.20
C LEU A 429 -8.54 -43.30 -16.56
N GLU A 430 -8.29 -42.56 -17.61
CA GLU A 430 -8.21 -43.03 -18.99
C GLU A 430 -7.13 -44.11 -19.19
N PHE A 431 -6.08 -44.09 -18.38
CA PHE A 431 -4.95 -45.03 -18.42
C PHE A 431 -5.02 -46.12 -17.34
N VAL A 432 -5.82 -45.95 -16.28
CA VAL A 432 -5.98 -46.91 -15.17
C VAL A 432 -7.20 -47.82 -15.39
N LEU A 433 -8.33 -47.25 -15.83
CA LEU A 433 -9.59 -48.01 -15.98
C LEU A 433 -9.53 -49.17 -16.99
N PRO A 434 -8.80 -49.08 -18.11
CA PRO A 434 -8.65 -50.22 -19.04
C PRO A 434 -7.92 -51.42 -18.44
N LEU A 435 -7.10 -51.25 -17.40
CA LEU A 435 -6.36 -52.29 -16.73
C LEU A 435 -7.22 -53.06 -15.72
N CYS A 436 -8.42 -52.54 -15.40
CA CYS A 436 -9.29 -53.07 -14.36
C CYS A 436 -10.31 -54.06 -14.92
N THR A 437 -10.37 -55.24 -14.33
CA THR A 437 -11.41 -56.26 -14.58
C THR A 437 -12.47 -56.29 -13.49
N ASP A 438 -12.14 -55.81 -12.31
CA ASP A 438 -12.97 -55.86 -11.12
C ASP A 438 -13.08 -54.48 -10.45
N ILE A 439 -14.11 -54.28 -9.62
CA ILE A 439 -14.31 -53.15 -8.74
C ILE A 439 -14.51 -53.61 -7.30
N TYR A 440 -13.92 -52.86 -6.35
CA TYR A 440 -14.13 -53.10 -4.92
C TYR A 440 -15.46 -52.50 -4.46
N ASN A 441 -16.36 -53.30 -3.88
CA ASN A 441 -17.70 -52.90 -3.45
C ASN A 441 -17.80 -52.55 -1.95
N GLY A 442 -16.69 -52.37 -1.25
CA GLY A 442 -16.64 -52.15 0.21
C GLY A 442 -16.35 -53.45 1.01
N GLN A 443 -16.65 -54.63 0.46
CA GLN A 443 -16.41 -55.94 1.09
C GLN A 443 -15.47 -56.83 0.27
N LYS A 444 -15.73 -57.02 -1.00
CA LYS A 444 -14.96 -57.86 -1.92
C LYS A 444 -14.83 -57.24 -3.32
N ALA A 445 -13.90 -57.77 -4.11
CA ALA A 445 -13.82 -57.48 -5.53
C ALA A 445 -14.98 -58.20 -6.27
N ILE A 446 -15.67 -57.45 -7.16
CA ILE A 446 -16.74 -57.97 -8.03
C ILE A 446 -16.44 -57.56 -9.48
N PRO A 447 -16.89 -58.32 -10.48
CA PRO A 447 -16.63 -57.97 -11.88
C PRO A 447 -17.06 -56.56 -12.24
N LEU A 448 -16.21 -55.87 -12.97
CA LEU A 448 -16.46 -54.48 -13.43
C LEU A 448 -17.38 -54.49 -14.67
N THR A 449 -18.66 -54.23 -14.45
CA THR A 449 -19.66 -54.22 -15.48
C THR A 449 -19.56 -52.95 -16.34
N SER A 450 -20.13 -52.99 -17.60
CA SER A 450 -20.19 -51.81 -18.45
C SER A 450 -20.97 -50.65 -17.83
N GLN A 451 -21.97 -50.93 -16.98
CA GLN A 451 -22.73 -49.93 -16.24
C GLN A 451 -21.83 -49.26 -15.17
N SER A 452 -21.05 -50.04 -14.41
CA SER A 452 -20.11 -49.52 -13.43
C SER A 452 -19.02 -48.65 -14.10
N LYS A 453 -18.49 -49.10 -15.24
CA LYS A 453 -17.53 -48.28 -16.02
C LYS A 453 -18.12 -46.91 -16.42
N ARG A 454 -19.35 -46.87 -16.95
CA ARG A 454 -20.04 -45.64 -17.31
C ARG A 454 -20.21 -44.71 -16.09
N LYS A 455 -20.58 -45.27 -14.94
CA LYS A 455 -20.73 -44.49 -13.69
C LYS A 455 -19.43 -43.91 -13.23
N ILE A 456 -18.32 -44.66 -13.24
CA ILE A 456 -16.99 -44.17 -12.89
C ILE A 456 -16.57 -43.02 -13.81
N VAL A 457 -16.76 -43.18 -15.12
CA VAL A 457 -16.43 -42.11 -16.12
C VAL A 457 -17.28 -40.88 -15.89
N SER A 458 -18.58 -41.03 -15.61
CA SER A 458 -19.48 -39.90 -15.31
C SER A 458 -19.05 -39.14 -14.05
N GLU A 459 -18.67 -39.87 -12.96
CA GLU A 459 -18.19 -39.21 -11.73
C GLU A 459 -16.83 -38.55 -11.92
N ASN A 460 -15.93 -39.18 -12.69
CA ASN A 460 -14.68 -38.51 -13.07
C ASN A 460 -14.92 -37.20 -13.82
N SER A 461 -15.81 -37.22 -14.81
CA SER A 461 -16.16 -36.02 -15.58
C SER A 461 -16.78 -34.94 -14.68
N LYS A 462 -17.65 -35.32 -13.73
CA LYS A 462 -18.22 -34.42 -12.75
C LYS A 462 -17.14 -33.82 -11.86
N MET A 463 -16.25 -34.62 -11.27
CA MET A 463 -15.15 -34.15 -10.43
C MET A 463 -14.20 -33.23 -11.22
N THR A 464 -13.92 -33.53 -12.48
CA THR A 464 -13.07 -32.70 -13.35
C THR A 464 -13.77 -31.38 -13.70
N SER A 465 -15.07 -31.39 -13.99
CA SER A 465 -15.84 -30.16 -14.24
C SER A 465 -15.97 -29.29 -12.99
N ASP A 466 -15.87 -29.88 -11.79
CA ASP A 466 -15.76 -29.15 -10.52
C ASP A 466 -14.35 -28.58 -10.27
N GLY A 467 -13.44 -28.72 -11.24
CA GLY A 467 -12.07 -28.18 -11.20
C GLY A 467 -11.08 -29.05 -10.41
N LEU A 468 -11.44 -30.28 -10.08
CA LEU A 468 -10.57 -31.19 -9.34
C LEU A 468 -9.56 -31.89 -10.27
N ARG A 469 -8.33 -32.05 -9.81
CA ARG A 469 -7.39 -33.00 -10.39
C ARG A 469 -7.73 -34.40 -9.88
N VAL A 470 -8.23 -35.25 -10.76
CA VAL A 470 -8.69 -36.60 -10.38
C VAL A 470 -7.59 -37.64 -10.58
N ILE A 471 -7.35 -38.44 -9.54
CA ILE A 471 -6.45 -39.60 -9.58
C ILE A 471 -7.26 -40.87 -9.35
N ALA A 472 -7.17 -41.79 -10.30
CA ALA A 472 -7.71 -43.14 -10.19
C ALA A 472 -6.69 -44.07 -9.50
N VAL A 473 -7.19 -44.94 -8.66
CA VAL A 473 -6.37 -45.93 -7.95
C VAL A 473 -6.95 -47.34 -8.13
N CYS A 474 -6.10 -48.30 -8.44
CA CYS A 474 -6.44 -49.71 -8.47
C CYS A 474 -5.35 -50.52 -7.81
N TYR A 475 -5.68 -51.78 -7.44
CA TYR A 475 -4.75 -52.69 -6.81
C TYR A 475 -4.98 -54.13 -7.27
N ARG A 476 -3.97 -54.98 -7.05
CA ARG A 476 -4.06 -56.43 -7.23
C ARG A 476 -3.31 -57.13 -6.14
N ASP A 477 -3.86 -58.22 -5.64
CA ASP A 477 -3.23 -59.10 -4.69
C ASP A 477 -2.57 -60.30 -5.45
N ASP A 478 -1.26 -60.46 -5.28
CA ASP A 478 -0.45 -61.50 -5.92
C ASP A 478 0.10 -62.46 -4.86
N TYR A 479 -0.03 -63.75 -5.04
CA TYR A 479 0.42 -64.76 -4.08
C TYR A 479 1.91 -65.14 -4.23
N THR A 480 2.47 -64.87 -5.40
CA THR A 480 3.88 -65.18 -5.70
C THR A 480 4.60 -63.94 -6.17
N LYS A 481 5.93 -63.85 -5.91
CA LYS A 481 6.75 -62.77 -6.40
C LYS A 481 6.97 -62.94 -7.91
N THR A 482 6.26 -62.13 -8.67
CA THR A 482 6.40 -62.06 -10.13
C THR A 482 6.91 -60.69 -10.54
N ALA A 483 7.25 -60.50 -11.78
CA ALA A 483 7.47 -59.16 -12.34
C ALA A 483 6.18 -58.32 -12.21
N ILE A 484 6.29 -56.99 -12.11
CA ILE A 484 5.12 -56.11 -12.07
C ILE A 484 4.23 -56.42 -13.26
N ASN A 485 2.98 -56.80 -12.98
CA ASN A 485 1.96 -57.03 -13.99
C ASN A 485 0.79 -56.07 -13.74
N GLU A 486 0.49 -55.23 -14.72
CA GLU A 486 -0.53 -54.19 -14.66
C GLU A 486 -1.92 -54.66 -15.12
N ASN A 487 -2.12 -55.92 -15.45
CA ASN A 487 -3.40 -56.47 -15.92
C ASN A 487 -4.25 -57.04 -14.78
N ASN A 488 -5.55 -57.16 -15.01
CA ASN A 488 -6.53 -57.74 -14.08
C ASN A 488 -6.55 -57.04 -12.71
N MET A 489 -6.62 -55.70 -12.76
CA MET A 489 -6.60 -54.88 -11.55
C MET A 489 -8.02 -54.73 -10.97
N VAL A 490 -8.10 -54.45 -9.67
CA VAL A 490 -9.33 -54.13 -8.96
C VAL A 490 -9.40 -52.61 -8.79
N PHE A 491 -10.35 -51.98 -9.42
CA PHE A 491 -10.59 -50.56 -9.24
C PHE A 491 -11.10 -50.28 -7.83
N ILE A 492 -10.51 -49.33 -7.11
CA ILE A 492 -10.93 -48.97 -5.75
C ILE A 492 -11.59 -47.64 -5.64
N GLY A 493 -11.21 -46.62 -6.47
CA GLY A 493 -11.84 -45.33 -6.40
C GLY A 493 -11.06 -44.20 -7.10
N LEU A 494 -11.64 -43.00 -6.99
CA LEU A 494 -11.08 -41.75 -7.45
C LEU A 494 -10.80 -40.85 -6.26
N ILE A 495 -9.73 -40.10 -6.35
CA ILE A 495 -9.34 -39.02 -5.40
C ILE A 495 -9.34 -37.68 -6.15
N GLY A 496 -10.14 -36.74 -5.68
CA GLY A 496 -10.16 -35.37 -6.17
C GLY A 496 -9.28 -34.47 -5.34
N ILE A 497 -8.39 -33.75 -6.02
CA ILE A 497 -7.38 -32.89 -5.42
C ILE A 497 -7.51 -31.51 -6.02
N GLU A 498 -7.55 -30.48 -5.21
CA GLU A 498 -7.56 -29.09 -5.64
C GLU A 498 -6.68 -28.22 -4.75
N ASP A 499 -6.37 -27.03 -5.20
CA ASP A 499 -5.87 -25.93 -4.38
C ASP A 499 -7.10 -25.14 -3.91
N PRO A 500 -7.55 -25.29 -2.66
CA PRO A 500 -8.82 -24.77 -2.21
C PRO A 500 -8.75 -23.25 -2.06
N PRO A 501 -9.86 -22.53 -2.31
CA PRO A 501 -9.96 -21.11 -2.01
C PRO A 501 -9.64 -20.82 -0.53
N ARG A 502 -9.06 -19.66 -0.27
CA ARG A 502 -8.92 -19.15 1.10
C ARG A 502 -10.30 -18.88 1.71
N LYS A 503 -10.44 -19.09 3.01
CA LYS A 503 -11.74 -18.95 3.71
C LYS A 503 -12.30 -17.53 3.58
N GLU A 504 -11.42 -16.54 3.60
CA GLU A 504 -11.74 -15.13 3.54
C GLU A 504 -12.04 -14.63 2.12
N ALA A 505 -11.65 -15.37 1.09
CA ALA A 505 -11.74 -14.93 -0.31
C ALA A 505 -13.18 -14.60 -0.73
N LYS A 506 -14.15 -15.44 -0.37
CA LYS A 506 -15.57 -15.23 -0.71
C LYS A 506 -16.11 -13.94 -0.09
N GLN A 507 -15.88 -13.73 1.20
CA GLN A 507 -16.33 -12.52 1.90
C GLN A 507 -15.67 -11.26 1.34
N SER A 508 -14.38 -11.36 0.98
CA SER A 508 -13.62 -10.28 0.38
C SER A 508 -14.15 -9.90 -1.00
N VAL A 509 -14.49 -10.89 -1.84
CA VAL A 509 -15.12 -10.67 -3.16
C VAL A 509 -16.50 -10.01 -3.01
N GLU A 510 -17.31 -10.46 -2.05
CA GLU A 510 -18.61 -9.84 -1.78
C GLU A 510 -18.45 -8.37 -1.34
N LEU A 511 -17.46 -8.09 -0.49
CA LEU A 511 -17.16 -6.73 -0.04
C LEU A 511 -16.67 -5.85 -1.20
N CYS A 512 -15.82 -6.38 -2.12
CA CYS A 512 -15.45 -5.69 -3.35
C CYS A 512 -16.68 -5.27 -4.15
N LYS A 513 -17.58 -6.22 -4.43
CA LYS A 513 -18.79 -5.96 -5.21
C LYS A 513 -19.68 -4.90 -4.57
N ARG A 514 -19.87 -4.96 -3.23
CA ARG A 514 -20.59 -3.93 -2.48
C ARG A 514 -19.93 -2.56 -2.55
N ALA A 515 -18.61 -2.54 -2.58
CA ALA A 515 -17.81 -1.33 -2.70
C ALA A 515 -17.73 -0.78 -4.14
N GLY A 516 -18.44 -1.38 -5.09
CA GLY A 516 -18.41 -1.02 -6.50
C GLY A 516 -17.08 -1.37 -7.19
N ILE A 517 -16.28 -2.26 -6.59
CA ILE A 517 -15.01 -2.71 -7.15
C ILE A 517 -15.24 -4.03 -7.89
N ARG A 518 -14.74 -4.12 -9.10
CA ARG A 518 -14.87 -5.30 -9.95
C ARG A 518 -13.68 -6.24 -9.73
N PRO A 519 -13.87 -7.41 -9.10
CA PRO A 519 -12.82 -8.42 -9.00
C PRO A 519 -12.70 -9.19 -10.32
N ILE A 520 -11.47 -9.33 -10.79
CA ILE A 520 -11.10 -10.09 -11.99
C ILE A 520 -10.11 -11.17 -11.59
N MET A 521 -10.34 -12.41 -12.04
CA MET A 521 -9.41 -13.51 -11.89
C MET A 521 -8.58 -13.68 -13.14
N ILE A 522 -7.26 -13.73 -12.99
CA ILE A 522 -6.30 -13.98 -14.08
C ILE A 522 -5.47 -15.21 -13.68
N THR A 523 -5.38 -16.23 -14.56
CA THR A 523 -4.67 -17.47 -14.23
C THR A 523 -4.10 -18.17 -15.44
N GLY A 524 -2.99 -18.91 -15.24
CA GLY A 524 -2.46 -19.84 -16.23
C GLY A 524 -3.23 -21.16 -16.35
N ASP A 525 -4.20 -21.42 -15.47
CA ASP A 525 -5.02 -22.63 -15.47
C ASP A 525 -5.99 -22.73 -16.66
N HIS A 526 -6.54 -23.92 -16.85
CA HIS A 526 -7.61 -24.18 -17.80
C HIS A 526 -8.89 -23.40 -17.45
N ALA A 527 -9.65 -23.06 -18.49
CA ALA A 527 -10.88 -22.26 -18.37
C ALA A 527 -11.91 -22.89 -17.40
N GLU A 528 -12.09 -24.21 -17.44
CA GLU A 528 -13.03 -24.94 -16.57
C GLU A 528 -12.62 -24.84 -15.09
N THR A 529 -11.33 -25.04 -14.79
CA THR A 529 -10.80 -24.90 -13.42
C THR A 529 -10.93 -23.48 -12.92
N ALA A 530 -10.59 -22.49 -13.75
CA ALA A 530 -10.72 -21.08 -13.41
C ALA A 530 -12.19 -20.69 -13.12
N LEU A 531 -13.12 -21.16 -13.95
CA LEU A 531 -14.55 -20.91 -13.78
C LEU A 531 -15.08 -21.54 -12.50
N SER A 532 -14.69 -22.81 -12.20
CA SER A 532 -15.11 -23.50 -10.98
C SER A 532 -14.66 -22.75 -9.71
N VAL A 533 -13.40 -22.35 -9.64
CA VAL A 533 -12.88 -21.57 -8.50
C VAL A 533 -13.57 -20.20 -8.41
N ALA A 534 -13.74 -19.50 -9.54
CA ALA A 534 -14.40 -18.20 -9.59
C ALA A 534 -15.84 -18.25 -9.09
N LYS A 535 -16.59 -19.33 -9.40
CA LYS A 535 -17.94 -19.58 -8.88
C LYS A 535 -17.93 -19.82 -7.37
N LYS A 536 -17.01 -20.66 -6.87
CA LYS A 536 -16.89 -20.96 -5.43
C LYS A 536 -16.68 -19.71 -4.58
N ILE A 537 -15.89 -18.73 -5.08
CA ILE A 537 -15.59 -17.48 -4.37
C ILE A 537 -16.54 -16.32 -4.77
N GLY A 538 -17.42 -16.52 -5.71
CA GLY A 538 -18.44 -15.53 -6.10
C GLY A 538 -17.97 -14.46 -7.09
N ILE A 539 -16.83 -14.62 -7.76
CA ILE A 539 -16.40 -13.72 -8.87
C ILE A 539 -17.32 -13.93 -10.08
N ALA A 540 -17.68 -15.17 -10.36
CA ALA A 540 -18.48 -15.59 -11.49
C ALA A 540 -19.80 -16.24 -11.07
N ASP A 541 -20.76 -16.23 -12.00
CA ASP A 541 -22.02 -16.97 -11.98
C ASP A 541 -22.07 -18.01 -13.12
N ASP A 542 -23.23 -18.67 -13.29
CA ASP A 542 -23.38 -19.71 -14.30
C ASP A 542 -23.30 -19.18 -15.75
N ASN A 543 -23.59 -17.89 -15.96
CA ASN A 543 -23.57 -17.25 -17.27
C ASN A 543 -22.27 -16.51 -17.58
N SER A 544 -21.32 -16.53 -16.66
CA SER A 544 -20.07 -15.78 -16.81
C SER A 544 -19.19 -16.36 -17.91
N LYS A 545 -18.67 -15.48 -18.77
CA LYS A 545 -17.78 -15.83 -19.87
C LYS A 545 -16.33 -15.87 -19.39
N VAL A 546 -15.56 -16.80 -19.94
CA VAL A 546 -14.11 -16.90 -19.73
C VAL A 546 -13.41 -16.50 -21.02
N MET A 547 -12.43 -15.60 -20.93
CA MET A 547 -11.54 -15.28 -22.03
C MET A 547 -10.25 -16.10 -21.89
N THR A 548 -9.87 -16.82 -22.96
CA THR A 548 -8.66 -17.64 -22.96
C THR A 548 -7.49 -16.92 -23.62
N GLY A 549 -6.25 -17.35 -23.31
CA GLY A 549 -5.02 -16.82 -23.90
C GLY A 549 -5.04 -16.86 -25.44
N ASP A 550 -5.58 -17.94 -26.04
CA ASP A 550 -5.68 -18.08 -27.50
C ASP A 550 -6.56 -16.99 -28.15
N ILE A 551 -7.58 -16.49 -27.42
CA ILE A 551 -8.43 -15.37 -27.86
C ILE A 551 -7.66 -14.06 -27.66
N LEU A 552 -6.99 -13.89 -26.52
CA LEU A 552 -6.19 -12.70 -26.21
C LEU A 552 -5.05 -12.46 -27.19
N GLU A 553 -4.46 -13.53 -27.74
CA GLU A 553 -3.40 -13.43 -28.75
C GLU A 553 -3.93 -12.84 -30.06
N LYS A 554 -5.15 -13.21 -30.45
CA LYS A 554 -5.74 -12.86 -31.77
C LYS A 554 -6.45 -11.51 -31.76
N ILE A 555 -6.94 -11.07 -30.62
CA ILE A 555 -7.72 -9.83 -30.50
C ILE A 555 -6.79 -8.61 -30.49
N SER A 556 -7.14 -7.55 -31.20
CA SER A 556 -6.40 -6.28 -31.17
C SER A 556 -6.59 -5.54 -29.84
N ASP A 557 -5.67 -4.64 -29.47
CA ASP A 557 -5.76 -3.86 -28.21
C ASP A 557 -7.02 -2.99 -28.16
N ASN A 558 -7.41 -2.38 -29.28
CA ASN A 558 -8.62 -1.56 -29.37
C ASN A 558 -9.89 -2.39 -29.18
N GLU A 559 -9.95 -3.56 -29.81
CA GLU A 559 -11.09 -4.46 -29.68
C GLU A 559 -11.18 -5.08 -28.28
N LEU A 560 -10.04 -5.40 -27.67
CA LEU A 560 -9.98 -5.85 -26.28
C LEU A 560 -10.52 -4.76 -25.35
N ALA A 561 -10.13 -3.51 -25.51
CA ALA A 561 -10.61 -2.41 -24.69
C ALA A 561 -12.15 -2.28 -24.75
N LEU A 562 -12.77 -2.48 -25.93
CA LEU A 562 -14.23 -2.43 -26.08
C LEU A 562 -14.95 -3.60 -25.41
N THR A 563 -14.34 -4.77 -25.35
CA THR A 563 -15.01 -6.02 -24.94
C THR A 563 -14.63 -6.47 -23.52
N ILE A 564 -13.53 -5.98 -22.97
CA ILE A 564 -12.95 -6.46 -21.70
C ILE A 564 -13.92 -6.38 -20.52
N ASN A 565 -14.84 -5.43 -20.55
CA ASN A 565 -15.82 -5.25 -19.47
C ASN A 565 -16.84 -6.40 -19.36
N GLN A 566 -16.93 -7.28 -20.36
CA GLN A 566 -17.80 -8.46 -20.36
C GLN A 566 -17.20 -9.68 -19.65
N TYR A 567 -15.89 -9.63 -19.28
CA TYR A 567 -15.16 -10.79 -18.79
C TYR A 567 -14.56 -10.49 -17.39
N ASN A 568 -14.84 -11.38 -16.44
CA ASN A 568 -14.26 -11.35 -15.10
C ASN A 568 -13.23 -12.48 -14.86
N ILE A 569 -13.02 -13.35 -15.87
CA ILE A 569 -12.12 -14.49 -15.79
C ILE A 569 -11.26 -14.54 -17.05
N PHE A 570 -9.97 -14.61 -16.86
CA PHE A 570 -8.97 -14.81 -17.92
C PHE A 570 -8.15 -16.05 -17.60
N ALA A 571 -8.17 -17.04 -18.49
CA ALA A 571 -7.58 -18.36 -18.32
C ALA A 571 -6.49 -18.64 -19.36
N ARG A 572 -5.50 -19.49 -19.03
CA ARG A 572 -4.35 -19.80 -19.90
C ARG A 572 -3.60 -18.55 -20.37
N VAL A 573 -3.43 -17.57 -19.48
CA VAL A 573 -2.76 -16.32 -19.82
C VAL A 573 -1.25 -16.41 -19.66
N THR A 574 -0.53 -15.74 -20.56
CA THR A 574 0.92 -15.52 -20.51
C THR A 574 1.23 -14.18 -19.80
N PRO A 575 2.48 -13.91 -19.43
CA PRO A 575 2.87 -12.60 -18.86
C PRO A 575 2.50 -11.41 -19.76
N SER A 576 2.70 -11.54 -21.10
CA SER A 576 2.31 -10.51 -22.06
C SER A 576 0.80 -10.25 -22.06
N HIS A 577 -0.02 -11.30 -21.90
CA HIS A 577 -1.48 -11.17 -21.79
C HIS A 577 -1.87 -10.43 -20.53
N LYS A 578 -1.22 -10.67 -19.36
CA LYS A 578 -1.49 -9.94 -18.11
C LYS A 578 -1.30 -8.45 -18.31
N MET A 579 -0.22 -8.04 -18.95
CA MET A 579 0.06 -6.64 -19.26
C MET A 579 -0.97 -6.05 -20.24
N LYS A 580 -1.38 -6.81 -21.28
CA LYS A 580 -2.41 -6.41 -22.27
C LYS A 580 -3.75 -6.16 -21.60
N ILE A 581 -4.18 -7.03 -20.66
CA ILE A 581 -5.40 -6.89 -19.86
C ILE A 581 -5.36 -5.60 -19.04
N VAL A 582 -4.27 -5.36 -18.29
CA VAL A 582 -4.09 -4.16 -17.48
C VAL A 582 -4.18 -2.89 -18.33
N LYS A 583 -3.47 -2.84 -19.46
CA LYS A 583 -3.50 -1.70 -20.38
C LYS A 583 -4.90 -1.43 -20.94
N ALA A 584 -5.63 -2.49 -21.33
CA ALA A 584 -7.00 -2.36 -21.85
C ALA A 584 -7.99 -1.82 -20.79
N LEU A 585 -7.88 -2.26 -19.54
CA LEU A 585 -8.69 -1.73 -18.43
C LEU A 585 -8.38 -0.25 -18.16
N LYS A 586 -7.09 0.13 -18.13
CA LYS A 586 -6.66 1.53 -17.95
C LYS A 586 -7.12 2.42 -19.10
N ALA A 587 -7.11 1.94 -20.34
CA ALA A 587 -7.64 2.66 -21.51
C ALA A 587 -9.13 2.99 -21.36
N ASN A 588 -9.89 2.17 -20.64
CA ASN A 588 -11.30 2.42 -20.30
C ASN A 588 -11.48 3.38 -19.11
N GLY A 589 -10.39 3.91 -18.54
CA GLY A 589 -10.42 4.83 -17.41
C GLY A 589 -10.61 4.15 -16.05
N GLU A 590 -10.42 2.84 -15.97
CA GLU A 590 -10.44 2.09 -14.73
C GLU A 590 -9.12 2.32 -13.96
N ILE A 591 -9.21 2.33 -12.65
CA ILE A 591 -8.04 2.31 -11.74
C ILE A 591 -7.80 0.86 -11.35
N VAL A 592 -6.70 0.32 -11.84
CA VAL A 592 -6.39 -1.11 -11.78
C VAL A 592 -5.39 -1.41 -10.67
N ALA A 593 -5.81 -2.22 -9.69
CA ALA A 593 -4.91 -2.92 -8.78
C ALA A 593 -4.61 -4.32 -9.36
N MET A 594 -3.33 -4.68 -9.45
CA MET A 594 -2.88 -5.98 -9.97
C MET A 594 -2.11 -6.74 -8.90
N THR A 595 -2.42 -8.03 -8.71
CA THR A 595 -1.63 -8.89 -7.82
C THR A 595 -0.78 -9.88 -8.58
N GLY A 596 0.38 -10.23 -8.04
CA GLY A 596 1.26 -11.25 -8.59
C GLY A 596 2.35 -11.66 -7.61
N ASP A 597 2.97 -12.81 -7.85
CA ASP A 597 4.02 -13.36 -7.00
C ASP A 597 5.31 -13.71 -7.76
N GLY A 598 5.24 -13.85 -9.08
CA GLY A 598 6.35 -14.29 -9.92
C GLY A 598 7.04 -13.18 -10.72
N VAL A 599 8.20 -13.51 -11.26
CA VAL A 599 8.91 -12.68 -12.26
C VAL A 599 8.00 -12.36 -13.44
N ASN A 600 7.16 -13.31 -13.82
CA ASN A 600 6.21 -13.19 -14.93
C ASN A 600 5.13 -12.13 -14.71
N ASP A 601 4.92 -11.72 -13.47
CA ASP A 601 3.91 -10.73 -13.09
C ASP A 601 4.49 -9.31 -13.01
N ALA A 602 5.80 -9.17 -12.86
CA ALA A 602 6.46 -7.90 -12.64
C ALA A 602 6.11 -6.84 -13.71
N PRO A 603 6.05 -7.14 -15.03
CA PRO A 603 5.63 -6.16 -16.02
C PRO A 603 4.17 -5.70 -15.86
N ALA A 604 3.27 -6.60 -15.46
CA ALA A 604 1.87 -6.27 -15.23
C ALA A 604 1.68 -5.49 -13.92
N LEU A 605 2.44 -5.83 -12.86
CA LEU A 605 2.48 -5.10 -11.58
C LEU A 605 2.93 -3.65 -11.79
N SER A 606 4.01 -3.44 -12.56
CA SER A 606 4.52 -2.10 -12.87
C SER A 606 3.60 -1.30 -13.79
N ALA A 607 2.88 -1.95 -14.71
CA ALA A 607 1.95 -1.30 -15.64
C ALA A 607 0.61 -0.91 -14.97
N ALA A 608 0.24 -1.56 -13.86
CA ALA A 608 -0.97 -1.25 -13.11
C ALA A 608 -0.89 0.14 -12.44
N ASP A 609 -2.02 0.66 -12.00
CA ASP A 609 -2.03 1.88 -11.17
C ASP A 609 -1.55 1.57 -9.75
N ILE A 610 -1.74 0.31 -9.31
CA ILE A 610 -1.23 -0.20 -8.04
C ILE A 610 -0.80 -1.66 -8.25
N GLY A 611 0.49 -1.92 -8.20
CA GLY A 611 1.05 -3.27 -8.13
C GLY A 611 1.03 -3.78 -6.69
N CYS A 612 0.52 -4.99 -6.46
CA CYS A 612 0.47 -5.65 -5.16
C CYS A 612 1.20 -7.00 -5.24
N SER A 613 2.36 -7.12 -4.64
CA SER A 613 3.10 -8.39 -4.61
C SER A 613 2.83 -9.19 -3.35
N MET A 614 3.05 -10.51 -3.44
CA MET A 614 3.04 -11.40 -2.30
C MET A 614 4.33 -11.25 -1.48
N GLY A 615 4.24 -11.33 -0.17
CA GLY A 615 5.38 -11.14 0.74
C GLY A 615 6.11 -12.45 1.05
N ILE A 616 5.36 -13.56 1.18
CA ILE A 616 5.90 -14.90 1.51
C ILE A 616 6.32 -15.63 0.23
N THR A 617 5.40 -15.78 -0.72
CA THR A 617 5.65 -16.51 -1.98
C THR A 617 6.24 -15.64 -3.07
N GLY A 618 6.12 -14.31 -2.94
CA GLY A 618 6.55 -13.36 -3.97
C GLY A 618 8.07 -13.32 -4.14
N THR A 619 8.51 -13.34 -5.39
CA THR A 619 9.92 -13.11 -5.76
C THR A 619 10.33 -11.67 -5.48
N ASP A 620 11.60 -11.42 -5.27
CA ASP A 620 12.10 -10.06 -5.03
C ASP A 620 11.87 -9.15 -6.23
N VAL A 621 11.86 -9.70 -7.43
CA VAL A 621 11.48 -8.99 -8.67
C VAL A 621 10.05 -8.50 -8.61
N ALA A 622 9.09 -9.36 -8.25
CA ALA A 622 7.70 -8.97 -8.08
C ALA A 622 7.54 -7.91 -6.99
N LYS A 623 8.24 -8.07 -5.85
CA LYS A 623 8.24 -7.10 -4.75
C LYS A 623 8.82 -5.76 -5.19
N SER A 624 9.89 -5.74 -5.98
CA SER A 624 10.51 -4.51 -6.47
C SER A 624 9.66 -3.76 -7.48
N ALA A 625 8.91 -4.47 -8.32
CA ALA A 625 8.00 -3.91 -9.31
C ALA A 625 6.65 -3.46 -8.72
N SER A 626 6.38 -3.73 -7.44
CA SER A 626 5.09 -3.44 -6.80
C SER A 626 5.13 -2.19 -5.93
N ASP A 627 3.97 -1.53 -5.79
CA ASP A 627 3.73 -0.41 -4.88
C ASP A 627 3.41 -0.86 -3.46
N MET A 628 2.87 -2.07 -3.31
CA MET A 628 2.46 -2.65 -2.04
C MET A 628 2.86 -4.12 -1.94
N VAL A 629 3.31 -4.53 -0.76
CA VAL A 629 3.67 -5.91 -0.43
C VAL A 629 2.71 -6.46 0.62
N LEU A 630 2.10 -7.61 0.34
CA LEU A 630 1.16 -8.31 1.24
C LEU A 630 1.93 -9.36 2.04
N THR A 631 2.26 -9.08 3.29
CA THR A 631 3.11 -9.97 4.11
C THR A 631 2.44 -11.29 4.52
N ASP A 632 1.14 -11.43 4.28
CA ASP A 632 0.34 -12.63 4.55
C ASP A 632 -0.18 -13.34 3.29
N ASP A 633 0.21 -12.85 2.11
CA ASP A 633 -0.22 -13.35 0.80
C ASP A 633 -1.76 -13.43 0.65
N ASN A 634 -2.51 -12.55 1.31
CA ASN A 634 -3.96 -12.68 1.41
C ASN A 634 -4.69 -11.57 0.63
N PHE A 635 -5.62 -11.98 -0.25
CA PHE A 635 -6.50 -11.06 -0.98
C PHE A 635 -7.32 -10.14 -0.05
N ALA A 636 -7.73 -10.62 1.13
CA ALA A 636 -8.48 -9.82 2.10
C ALA A 636 -7.70 -8.59 2.58
N THR A 637 -6.38 -8.68 2.64
CA THR A 637 -5.50 -7.58 3.02
C THR A 637 -5.53 -6.43 2.00
N ILE A 638 -5.71 -6.72 0.71
CA ILE A 638 -5.91 -5.69 -0.32
C ILE A 638 -7.19 -4.91 -0.05
N ILE A 639 -8.28 -5.60 0.29
CA ILE A 639 -9.57 -4.97 0.56
C ILE A 639 -9.51 -4.09 1.81
N TYR A 640 -8.77 -4.55 2.82
CA TYR A 640 -8.48 -3.73 3.99
C TYR A 640 -7.68 -2.48 3.60
N ALA A 641 -6.66 -2.61 2.76
CA ALA A 641 -5.86 -1.50 2.31
C ALA A 641 -6.65 -0.49 1.45
N VAL A 642 -7.55 -0.97 0.59
CA VAL A 642 -8.52 -0.11 -0.14
C VAL A 642 -9.41 0.66 0.83
N ARG A 643 -9.95 0.00 1.86
CA ARG A 643 -10.77 0.63 2.90
C ARG A 643 -10.00 1.74 3.62
N GLU A 644 -8.76 1.47 4.02
CA GLU A 644 -7.91 2.47 4.66
C GLU A 644 -7.56 3.62 3.70
N GLY A 645 -7.24 3.36 2.43
CA GLY A 645 -7.01 4.39 1.42
C GLY A 645 -8.20 5.32 1.24
N ARG A 646 -9.42 4.77 1.16
CA ARG A 646 -10.68 5.55 1.15
C ARG A 646 -10.85 6.38 2.41
N SER A 647 -10.54 5.81 3.58
CA SER A 647 -10.63 6.49 4.87
C SER A 647 -9.66 7.68 4.96
N ILE A 648 -8.41 7.47 4.56
CA ILE A 648 -7.38 8.51 4.56
C ILE A 648 -7.82 9.67 3.66
N PHE A 649 -8.28 9.38 2.43
CA PHE A 649 -8.78 10.41 1.54
C PHE A 649 -9.97 11.17 2.12
N SER A 650 -10.94 10.46 2.71
CA SER A 650 -12.09 11.07 3.39
C SER A 650 -11.66 11.98 4.53
N ASN A 651 -10.70 11.57 5.34
CA ASN A 651 -10.19 12.36 6.45
C ASN A 651 -9.41 13.59 5.98
N ILE A 652 -8.62 13.46 4.89
CA ILE A 652 -7.96 14.60 4.25
C ILE A 652 -9.01 15.62 3.77
N LYS A 653 -10.08 15.15 3.12
CA LYS A 653 -11.18 16.03 2.67
C LYS A 653 -11.81 16.80 3.82
N LYS A 654 -12.05 16.12 4.97
CA LYS A 654 -12.58 16.74 6.19
C LYS A 654 -11.64 17.80 6.77
N ALA A 655 -10.34 17.52 6.83
CA ALA A 655 -9.36 18.49 7.34
C ALA A 655 -9.21 19.69 6.41
N VAL A 656 -9.22 19.47 5.09
CA VAL A 656 -9.19 20.56 4.10
C VAL A 656 -10.43 21.42 4.21
N GLN A 657 -11.62 20.83 4.33
CA GLN A 657 -12.87 21.54 4.52
C GLN A 657 -12.81 22.40 5.78
N PHE A 658 -12.36 21.82 6.91
CA PHE A 658 -12.21 22.51 8.18
C PHE A 658 -11.29 23.74 8.05
N LEU A 659 -10.06 23.55 7.57
CA LEU A 659 -9.09 24.63 7.46
C LEU A 659 -9.53 25.75 6.51
N LEU A 660 -10.12 25.39 5.38
CA LEU A 660 -10.57 26.40 4.41
C LEU A 660 -11.81 27.17 4.90
N SER A 661 -12.74 26.51 5.59
CA SER A 661 -13.90 27.20 6.17
C SER A 661 -13.48 28.15 7.30
N SER A 662 -12.51 27.75 8.13
CA SER A 662 -11.89 28.62 9.15
C SER A 662 -11.30 29.88 8.52
N ASN A 663 -10.41 29.72 7.54
CA ASN A 663 -9.75 30.86 6.90
C ASN A 663 -10.74 31.81 6.19
N ILE A 664 -11.77 31.26 5.55
CA ILE A 664 -12.84 32.09 4.95
C ILE A 664 -13.58 32.84 6.03
N GLY A 665 -13.87 32.24 7.19
CA GLY A 665 -14.48 32.89 8.34
C GLY A 665 -13.66 34.06 8.87
N GLU A 666 -12.35 33.89 8.98
CA GLU A 666 -11.40 34.94 9.36
C GLU A 666 -11.38 36.13 8.37
N ILE A 667 -11.23 35.79 7.08
CA ILE A 667 -11.23 36.79 5.99
C ILE A 667 -12.52 37.61 6.03
N LEU A 668 -13.67 36.93 6.12
CA LEU A 668 -14.96 37.58 6.15
C LEU A 668 -15.18 38.45 7.39
N THR A 669 -14.68 38.01 8.54
CA THR A 669 -14.76 38.77 9.79
C THR A 669 -14.02 40.10 9.66
N VAL A 670 -12.78 40.08 9.21
CA VAL A 670 -11.95 41.28 9.07
C VAL A 670 -12.45 42.16 7.92
N PHE A 671 -12.73 41.54 6.76
CA PHE A 671 -13.23 42.27 5.58
C PHE A 671 -14.55 42.99 5.87
N SER A 672 -15.53 42.32 6.43
CA SER A 672 -16.84 42.88 6.74
C SER A 672 -16.75 43.96 7.80
N GLY A 673 -15.94 43.77 8.86
CA GLY A 673 -15.72 44.80 9.88
C GLY A 673 -15.20 46.12 9.29
N ILE A 674 -14.22 46.04 8.41
CA ILE A 674 -13.66 47.25 7.72
C ILE A 674 -14.69 47.82 6.76
N MET A 675 -15.43 47.01 6.02
CA MET A 675 -16.49 47.47 5.13
C MET A 675 -17.61 48.22 5.87
N PHE A 676 -18.00 47.75 7.06
CA PHE A 676 -18.97 48.45 7.90
C PHE A 676 -18.42 49.72 8.59
N GLY A 677 -17.11 49.97 8.47
CA GLY A 677 -16.45 51.14 9.06
C GLY A 677 -16.08 50.96 10.52
N TRP A 678 -15.99 49.71 10.97
CA TRP A 678 -15.50 49.40 12.31
C TRP A 678 -13.97 49.38 12.31
N SER A 679 -13.37 49.56 13.48
CA SER A 679 -11.96 49.18 13.64
C SER A 679 -11.82 47.67 13.43
N SER A 680 -10.64 47.21 12.96
CA SER A 680 -10.44 45.79 12.68
C SER A 680 -10.93 44.92 13.84
N PRO A 681 -11.88 43.97 13.59
CA PRO A 681 -12.41 43.09 14.62
C PRO A 681 -11.39 42.14 15.22
N LEU A 682 -10.29 41.88 14.52
CA LEU A 682 -9.21 40.98 14.95
C LEU A 682 -7.87 41.64 14.65
N THR A 683 -6.89 41.38 15.50
CA THR A 683 -5.50 41.78 15.31
C THR A 683 -4.68 40.69 14.59
N ALA A 684 -3.54 41.04 14.04
CA ALA A 684 -2.62 40.12 13.38
C ALA A 684 -2.24 38.97 14.26
N ILE A 685 -1.91 39.22 15.52
CA ILE A 685 -1.48 38.20 16.48
C ILE A 685 -2.61 37.22 16.79
N GLN A 686 -3.86 37.69 16.87
CA GLN A 686 -5.04 36.83 17.11
C GLN A 686 -5.29 35.89 15.95
N LEU A 687 -5.22 36.40 14.69
CA LEU A 687 -5.36 35.58 13.48
C LEU A 687 -4.28 34.49 13.38
N LEU A 688 -3.03 34.86 13.64
CA LEU A 688 -1.93 33.90 13.63
C LEU A 688 -2.06 32.84 14.75
N TRP A 689 -2.54 33.23 15.92
CA TRP A 689 -2.84 32.29 17.01
C TRP A 689 -3.89 31.26 16.60
N VAL A 690 -4.97 31.72 15.98
CA VAL A 690 -6.06 30.85 15.52
C VAL A 690 -5.50 29.81 14.54
N ASN A 691 -4.87 30.25 13.46
CA ASN A 691 -4.35 29.37 12.43
C ASN A 691 -3.29 28.37 12.93
N LEU A 692 -2.39 28.83 13.80
CA LEU A 692 -1.27 28.05 14.24
C LEU A 692 -1.63 27.07 15.36
N VAL A 693 -2.39 27.53 16.35
CA VAL A 693 -2.65 26.80 17.58
C VAL A 693 -4.03 26.12 17.57
N THR A 694 -5.08 26.86 17.25
CA THR A 694 -6.44 26.33 17.37
C THR A 694 -6.86 25.48 16.18
N ASP A 695 -6.36 25.75 14.98
CA ASP A 695 -6.74 25.00 13.77
C ASP A 695 -5.89 23.76 13.51
N SER A 696 -4.60 23.83 13.83
CA SER A 696 -3.68 22.70 13.54
C SER A 696 -4.01 21.41 14.32
N LEU A 697 -4.39 21.55 15.60
CA LEU A 697 -4.68 20.39 16.45
C LEU A 697 -5.92 19.61 16.00
N PRO A 698 -7.08 20.26 15.77
CA PRO A 698 -8.27 19.59 15.24
C PRO A 698 -8.07 19.00 13.85
N ALA A 699 -7.34 19.69 12.96
CA ALA A 699 -7.06 19.19 11.63
C ALA A 699 -6.28 17.87 11.66
N ILE A 700 -5.25 17.76 12.50
CA ILE A 700 -4.52 16.50 12.72
C ILE A 700 -5.45 15.44 13.35
N ALA A 701 -6.26 15.83 14.33
CA ALA A 701 -7.18 14.92 15.00
C ALA A 701 -8.26 14.35 14.06
N LEU A 702 -8.75 15.14 13.10
CA LEU A 702 -9.64 14.68 12.02
C LEU A 702 -8.94 13.64 11.12
N GLY A 703 -7.65 13.80 10.88
CA GLY A 703 -6.84 12.82 10.14
C GLY A 703 -6.73 11.47 10.82
N LEU A 704 -6.86 11.45 12.14
CA LEU A 704 -6.81 10.25 12.96
C LEU A 704 -8.17 9.56 13.13
N ASP A 705 -9.24 10.11 12.56
CA ASP A 705 -10.59 9.55 12.72
C ASP A 705 -10.70 8.14 12.14
N THR A 706 -11.57 7.34 12.74
CA THR A 706 -11.81 5.96 12.30
C THR A 706 -12.62 5.96 11.00
N PRO A 707 -12.41 4.92 10.13
CA PRO A 707 -13.19 4.78 8.91
C PRO A 707 -14.70 4.82 9.17
N ASP A 708 -15.44 5.54 8.35
CA ASP A 708 -16.88 5.49 8.35
C ASP A 708 -17.36 4.07 7.98
N ASN A 709 -18.39 3.56 8.67
CA ASN A 709 -18.91 2.22 8.42
C ASN A 709 -19.43 2.04 6.98
N ASN A 710 -19.85 3.11 6.32
CA ASN A 710 -20.40 3.09 4.98
C ASN A 710 -19.36 3.31 3.88
N ILE A 711 -18.07 3.42 4.22
CA ILE A 711 -17.02 3.76 3.25
C ILE A 711 -16.86 2.70 2.15
N MET A 712 -17.17 1.43 2.47
CA MET A 712 -17.15 0.29 1.55
C MET A 712 -18.52 -0.01 0.91
N VAL A 713 -19.48 0.89 1.01
CA VAL A 713 -20.76 0.83 0.29
C VAL A 713 -20.79 1.86 -0.85
N LYS A 714 -20.01 2.92 -0.73
CA LYS A 714 -19.87 3.95 -1.77
C LYS A 714 -19.03 3.41 -2.95
N PRO A 715 -19.39 3.72 -4.21
CA PRO A 715 -18.60 3.33 -5.38
C PRO A 715 -17.21 4.01 -5.35
N PRO A 716 -16.24 3.50 -6.13
CA PRO A 716 -14.92 4.11 -6.28
C PRO A 716 -15.03 5.54 -6.80
N ARG A 717 -14.16 6.42 -6.30
CA ARG A 717 -14.07 7.80 -6.77
C ARG A 717 -13.44 7.84 -8.17
N SER A 718 -14.04 8.60 -9.08
CA SER A 718 -13.41 8.85 -10.37
C SER A 718 -12.12 9.68 -10.18
N PRO A 719 -10.99 9.31 -10.81
CA PRO A 719 -9.74 10.07 -10.72
C PRO A 719 -9.84 11.48 -11.30
N LYS A 720 -10.82 11.71 -12.20
CA LYS A 720 -11.10 13.02 -12.79
C LYS A 720 -11.77 13.98 -11.81
N LYS A 721 -12.44 13.47 -10.78
CA LYS A 721 -13.07 14.32 -9.75
C LYS A 721 -12.00 14.83 -8.79
N GLY A 722 -11.81 16.14 -8.76
CA GLY A 722 -10.92 16.80 -7.80
C GLY A 722 -11.39 16.68 -6.36
N LEU A 723 -10.58 17.18 -5.42
CA LEU A 723 -10.90 17.20 -3.99
C LEU A 723 -12.19 18.00 -3.69
N PHE A 724 -12.42 19.07 -4.43
CA PHE A 724 -13.54 20.01 -4.28
C PHE A 724 -14.79 19.63 -5.09
N ALA A 725 -14.83 18.42 -5.65
CA ALA A 725 -16.02 17.92 -6.33
C ALA A 725 -17.20 17.75 -5.37
N ASP A 726 -18.37 17.51 -5.94
CA ASP A 726 -19.61 17.21 -5.21
C ASP A 726 -20.10 18.36 -4.28
N GLY A 727 -19.86 19.63 -4.66
CA GLY A 727 -20.38 20.80 -3.95
C GLY A 727 -19.60 21.21 -2.69
N LEU A 728 -18.43 20.64 -2.44
CA LEU A 728 -17.63 20.95 -1.24
C LEU A 728 -17.33 22.46 -1.11
N TRP A 729 -17.06 23.18 -2.23
CA TRP A 729 -16.85 24.62 -2.21
C TRP A 729 -18.03 25.41 -1.62
N LEU A 730 -19.25 25.03 -1.96
CA LEU A 730 -20.45 25.69 -1.41
C LEU A 730 -20.55 25.48 0.09
N THR A 731 -20.22 24.27 0.54
CA THR A 731 -20.22 23.94 1.97
C THR A 731 -19.16 24.76 2.72
N ILE A 732 -17.93 24.83 2.19
CA ILE A 732 -16.82 25.61 2.76
C ILE A 732 -17.21 27.09 2.87
N ILE A 733 -17.79 27.68 1.82
CA ILE A 733 -18.23 29.08 1.81
C ILE A 733 -19.34 29.29 2.85
N PHE A 734 -20.34 28.41 2.90
CA PHE A 734 -21.45 28.50 3.87
C PHE A 734 -20.93 28.44 5.31
N GLU A 735 -20.04 27.49 5.61
CA GLU A 735 -19.46 27.32 6.93
C GLU A 735 -18.59 28.50 7.33
N GLY A 736 -17.78 29.03 6.39
CA GLY A 736 -16.98 30.23 6.62
C GLY A 736 -17.85 31.48 6.85
N LEU A 737 -18.92 31.67 6.06
CA LEU A 737 -19.88 32.75 6.28
C LEU A 737 -20.56 32.67 7.65
N MET A 738 -20.93 31.46 8.06
CA MET A 738 -21.55 31.21 9.36
C MET A 738 -20.59 31.58 10.50
N ILE A 739 -19.33 31.12 10.45
CA ILE A 739 -18.31 31.39 11.48
C ILE A 739 -18.02 32.90 11.53
N GLY A 740 -17.81 33.52 10.37
CA GLY A 740 -17.54 34.97 10.27
C GLY A 740 -18.70 35.80 10.81
N ALA A 741 -19.96 35.44 10.49
CA ALA A 741 -21.13 36.14 11.00
C ALA A 741 -21.25 36.06 12.52
N LEU A 742 -20.98 34.88 13.12
CA LEU A 742 -20.99 34.70 14.57
C LEU A 742 -19.89 35.52 15.26
N ALA A 743 -18.68 35.57 14.67
CA ALA A 743 -17.60 36.39 15.19
C ALA A 743 -17.91 37.89 15.10
N LEU A 744 -18.52 38.37 14.01
CA LEU A 744 -18.97 39.76 13.88
C LEU A 744 -20.10 40.09 14.88
N LEU A 745 -21.03 39.17 15.10
CA LEU A 745 -22.08 39.32 16.12
C LEU A 745 -21.45 39.43 17.51
N ALA A 746 -20.48 38.60 17.82
CA ALA A 746 -19.73 38.68 19.07
C ALA A 746 -18.99 40.00 19.22
N PHE A 747 -18.36 40.50 18.13
CA PHE A 747 -17.72 41.82 18.12
C PHE A 747 -18.73 42.93 18.48
N THR A 748 -19.88 42.98 17.83
CA THR A 748 -20.90 44.03 18.05
C THR A 748 -21.46 43.95 19.45
N ILE A 749 -21.74 42.80 19.98
CA ILE A 749 -22.24 42.60 21.38
C ILE A 749 -21.17 43.08 22.37
N GLY A 750 -19.88 42.67 22.15
CA GLY A 750 -18.78 43.09 23.01
C GLY A 750 -18.50 44.59 22.99
N ALA A 751 -18.51 45.18 21.81
CA ALA A 751 -18.26 46.61 21.65
C ALA A 751 -19.36 47.45 22.25
N ASN A 752 -20.62 47.08 22.10
CA ASN A 752 -21.77 47.90 22.57
C ASN A 752 -22.17 47.63 24.01
N ILE A 753 -21.96 46.43 24.54
CA ILE A 753 -22.52 46.02 25.86
C ILE A 753 -21.41 45.85 26.92
N PHE A 754 -20.21 45.39 26.54
CA PHE A 754 -19.19 44.94 27.48
C PHE A 754 -17.94 45.83 27.59
N GLY A 755 -17.96 47.04 27.12
CA GLY A 755 -16.89 48.00 27.42
C GLY A 755 -16.01 48.41 26.26
N GLY A 756 -16.57 48.50 25.05
CA GLY A 756 -15.93 49.11 23.90
C GLY A 756 -15.19 48.16 22.95
N ILE A 757 -14.45 48.72 22.02
CA ILE A 757 -13.81 48.03 20.90
C ILE A 757 -12.92 46.88 21.34
N THR A 758 -12.15 47.02 22.42
CA THR A 758 -11.26 45.98 22.93
C THR A 758 -12.04 44.78 23.45
N ALA A 759 -13.16 44.98 24.16
CA ALA A 759 -14.04 43.91 24.58
C ALA A 759 -14.69 43.24 23.35
N GLY A 760 -15.08 44.01 22.33
CA GLY A 760 -15.56 43.50 21.06
C GLY A 760 -14.55 42.57 20.37
N ARG A 761 -13.29 43.02 20.26
CA ARG A 761 -12.19 42.19 19.74
C ARG A 761 -11.97 40.92 20.52
N THR A 762 -11.99 41.01 21.87
CA THR A 762 -11.82 39.82 22.73
C THR A 762 -12.94 38.80 22.51
N MET A 763 -14.21 39.25 22.43
CA MET A 763 -15.32 38.37 22.20
C MET A 763 -15.34 37.78 20.79
N ALA A 764 -14.98 38.56 19.77
CA ALA A 764 -14.83 38.08 18.40
C ALA A 764 -13.74 36.99 18.30
N PHE A 765 -12.58 37.26 18.90
CA PHE A 765 -11.47 36.30 18.95
C PHE A 765 -11.84 35.00 19.66
N ALA A 766 -12.45 35.10 20.86
CA ALA A 766 -12.91 33.94 21.60
C ALA A 766 -13.96 33.11 20.84
N VAL A 767 -14.97 33.78 20.25
CA VAL A 767 -16.01 33.08 19.47
C VAL A 767 -15.41 32.46 18.22
N LEU A 768 -14.54 33.13 17.51
CA LEU A 768 -13.88 32.57 16.32
C LEU A 768 -13.12 31.30 16.67
N SER A 769 -12.19 31.36 17.63
CA SER A 769 -11.36 30.22 18.05
C SER A 769 -12.19 29.05 18.59
N ILE A 770 -13.12 29.32 19.52
CA ILE A 770 -13.89 28.24 20.15
C ILE A 770 -14.92 27.65 19.20
N SER A 771 -15.56 28.48 18.35
CA SER A 771 -16.51 27.97 17.35
C SER A 771 -15.87 27.03 16.34
N GLN A 772 -14.63 27.28 15.92
CA GLN A 772 -13.85 26.38 15.06
C GLN A 772 -13.54 25.05 15.76
N LEU A 773 -13.09 25.07 17.00
CA LEU A 773 -12.85 23.86 17.78
C LEU A 773 -14.13 23.00 17.91
N VAL A 774 -15.29 23.62 18.12
CA VAL A 774 -16.59 22.93 18.17
C VAL A 774 -17.01 22.45 16.79
N HIS A 775 -16.82 23.28 15.77
CA HIS A 775 -17.16 22.96 14.37
C HIS A 775 -16.39 21.78 13.81
N ALA A 776 -15.15 21.53 14.27
CA ALA A 776 -14.36 20.36 13.88
C ALA A 776 -15.12 19.03 14.14
N PHE A 777 -16.01 18.98 15.12
CA PHE A 777 -16.86 17.80 15.35
C PHE A 777 -17.89 17.60 14.23
N ASN A 778 -18.39 18.68 13.63
CA ASN A 778 -19.31 18.62 12.49
C ASN A 778 -18.68 17.96 11.27
N MET A 779 -17.35 18.12 11.06
CA MET A 779 -16.61 17.54 9.95
C MET A 779 -16.50 16.03 10.02
N ARG A 780 -16.66 15.39 11.17
CA ARG A 780 -16.43 13.95 11.36
C ARG A 780 -17.32 13.07 10.49
N SER A 781 -18.54 13.48 10.24
CA SER A 781 -19.51 12.65 9.52
C SER A 781 -20.49 13.51 8.70
N GLU A 782 -20.85 12.98 7.54
CA GLU A 782 -21.96 13.51 6.73
C GLU A 782 -23.33 13.34 7.45
N HIS A 783 -23.38 12.45 8.44
CA HIS A 783 -24.55 12.25 9.31
C HIS A 783 -24.41 13.02 10.63
N SER A 784 -25.48 13.01 11.41
CA SER A 784 -25.47 13.68 12.73
C SER A 784 -24.26 13.24 13.59
N VAL A 785 -23.61 14.23 14.20
CA VAL A 785 -22.48 14.04 15.13
C VAL A 785 -22.87 13.13 16.30
N PHE A 786 -24.12 13.21 16.77
CA PHE A 786 -24.62 12.37 17.86
C PHE A 786 -24.70 10.89 17.47
N LYS A 787 -25.04 10.58 16.21
CA LYS A 787 -25.03 9.20 15.68
C LYS A 787 -23.60 8.71 15.43
N ALA A 788 -22.72 9.59 14.99
CA ALA A 788 -21.30 9.27 14.81
C ALA A 788 -20.60 8.98 16.14
N GLY A 789 -21.07 9.56 17.24
CA GLY A 789 -20.54 9.40 18.60
C GLY A 789 -19.39 10.34 18.90
N ILE A 790 -19.64 11.42 19.64
CA ILE A 790 -18.71 12.51 19.95
C ILE A 790 -17.37 11.97 20.52
N PHE A 791 -17.41 11.00 21.42
CA PHE A 791 -16.23 10.47 22.10
C PHE A 791 -15.46 9.38 21.35
N LYS A 792 -15.89 8.96 20.15
CA LYS A 792 -15.18 7.92 19.38
C LYS A 792 -13.80 8.36 18.87
N ASN A 793 -13.58 9.67 18.70
CA ASN A 793 -12.27 10.22 18.38
C ASN A 793 -11.68 10.93 19.61
N PRO A 794 -10.88 10.26 20.44
CA PRO A 794 -10.31 10.85 21.65
C PRO A 794 -9.32 11.99 21.36
N TYR A 795 -8.68 11.97 20.17
CA TYR A 795 -7.74 13.03 19.77
C TYR A 795 -8.48 14.34 19.49
N LEU A 796 -9.68 14.29 18.92
CA LEU A 796 -10.48 15.47 18.67
C LEU A 796 -11.02 16.06 19.99
N VAL A 797 -11.41 15.21 20.94
CA VAL A 797 -11.79 15.65 22.27
C VAL A 797 -10.61 16.29 23.00
N LEU A 798 -9.42 15.68 22.89
CA LEU A 798 -8.19 16.25 23.48
C LEU A 798 -7.84 17.60 22.82
N SER A 799 -8.00 17.75 21.50
CA SER A 799 -7.77 19.02 20.82
C SER A 799 -8.73 20.11 21.25
N LEU A 800 -10.01 19.78 21.47
CA LEU A 800 -10.99 20.71 22.01
C LEU A 800 -10.61 21.19 23.42
N ILE A 801 -10.30 20.24 24.31
CA ILE A 801 -9.94 20.57 25.72
C ILE A 801 -8.66 21.41 25.75
N SER A 802 -7.62 21.01 25.03
CA SER A 802 -6.36 21.75 25.00
C SER A 802 -6.52 23.13 24.36
N GLY A 803 -7.30 23.22 23.28
CA GLY A 803 -7.60 24.51 22.62
C GLY A 803 -8.39 25.44 23.56
N LEU A 804 -9.40 24.95 24.26
CA LEU A 804 -10.15 25.72 25.26
C LEU A 804 -9.25 26.23 26.41
N ILE A 805 -8.37 25.36 26.94
CA ILE A 805 -7.46 25.76 28.02
C ILE A 805 -6.53 26.87 27.54
N LEU A 806 -5.97 26.73 26.33
CA LEU A 806 -5.08 27.72 25.74
C LEU A 806 -5.80 29.05 25.49
N GLU A 807 -7.01 29.02 24.93
CA GLU A 807 -7.81 30.22 24.65
C GLU A 807 -8.22 30.94 25.93
N VAL A 808 -8.71 30.22 26.93
CA VAL A 808 -9.05 30.81 28.25
C VAL A 808 -7.80 31.38 28.91
N SER A 809 -6.64 30.74 28.76
CA SER A 809 -5.39 31.24 29.32
C SER A 809 -4.96 32.56 28.69
N VAL A 810 -5.06 32.68 27.36
CA VAL A 810 -4.76 33.92 26.62
C VAL A 810 -5.64 35.08 27.08
N ILE A 811 -6.92 34.84 27.32
CA ILE A 811 -7.86 35.90 27.69
C ILE A 811 -7.78 36.22 29.19
N SER A 812 -7.50 35.24 30.06
CA SER A 812 -7.62 35.40 31.52
C SER A 812 -6.29 35.75 32.20
N VAL A 813 -5.13 35.39 31.62
CA VAL A 813 -3.82 35.68 32.22
C VAL A 813 -3.37 37.10 31.82
N PRO A 814 -3.19 38.04 32.75
CA PRO A 814 -2.97 39.44 32.42
C PRO A 814 -1.76 39.73 31.49
N TYR A 815 -0.67 38.96 31.66
CA TYR A 815 0.51 39.05 30.83
C TYR A 815 0.24 38.66 29.36
N LEU A 816 -0.47 37.55 29.17
CA LEU A 816 -0.87 37.09 27.83
C LEU A 816 -1.94 38.01 27.24
N ALA A 817 -2.92 38.42 28.03
CA ALA A 817 -3.97 39.34 27.57
C ALA A 817 -3.41 40.64 27.01
N ASN A 818 -2.39 41.20 27.62
CA ASN A 818 -1.71 42.41 27.11
C ASN A 818 -1.00 42.14 25.77
N ILE A 819 -0.32 40.99 25.61
CA ILE A 819 0.36 40.61 24.38
C ILE A 819 -0.65 40.48 23.21
N PHE A 820 -1.80 39.86 23.47
CA PHE A 820 -2.83 39.63 22.46
C PHE A 820 -3.81 40.81 22.30
N GLY A 821 -3.64 41.89 23.08
CA GLY A 821 -4.53 43.03 23.05
C GLY A 821 -5.97 42.67 23.41
N VAL A 822 -6.17 41.78 24.35
CA VAL A 822 -7.50 41.32 24.82
C VAL A 822 -7.74 41.76 26.26
N VAL A 823 -8.99 41.78 26.70
CA VAL A 823 -9.38 42.10 28.05
C VAL A 823 -10.10 40.89 28.73
N PRO A 824 -9.92 40.68 30.03
CA PRO A 824 -10.62 39.65 30.71
C PRO A 824 -12.13 39.79 30.61
N LEU A 825 -12.86 38.75 30.29
CA LEU A 825 -14.33 38.74 30.18
C LEU A 825 -14.98 38.41 31.52
N ASN A 826 -16.07 39.09 31.81
CA ASN A 826 -16.91 38.75 32.94
C ASN A 826 -17.76 37.49 32.67
N ALA A 827 -18.44 36.97 33.67
CA ALA A 827 -19.27 35.75 33.59
C ALA A 827 -20.30 35.84 32.45
N MET A 828 -20.95 37.01 32.29
CA MET A 828 -21.96 37.20 31.24
C MET A 828 -21.32 37.23 29.84
N GLY A 829 -20.12 37.81 29.69
CA GLY A 829 -19.34 37.75 28.45
C GLY A 829 -19.00 36.31 28.05
N TRP A 830 -18.55 35.49 29.00
CA TRP A 830 -18.28 34.07 28.75
C TRP A 830 -19.54 33.26 28.39
N ILE A 831 -20.70 33.58 28.98
CA ILE A 831 -21.99 32.96 28.58
C ILE A 831 -22.31 33.26 27.13
N VAL A 832 -22.20 34.53 26.71
CA VAL A 832 -22.44 34.93 25.30
C VAL A 832 -21.46 34.23 24.37
N VAL A 833 -20.16 34.22 24.71
CA VAL A 833 -19.11 33.52 23.91
C VAL A 833 -19.44 32.05 23.78
N THR A 834 -19.81 31.37 24.86
CA THR A 834 -20.14 29.93 24.85
C THR A 834 -21.37 29.65 23.97
N VAL A 835 -22.45 30.45 24.11
CA VAL A 835 -23.66 30.28 23.31
C VAL A 835 -23.34 30.46 21.81
N LEU A 836 -22.65 31.52 21.43
CA LEU A 836 -22.29 31.76 20.03
C LEU A 836 -21.33 30.71 19.48
N SER A 837 -20.39 30.24 20.27
CA SER A 837 -19.41 29.20 19.86
C SER A 837 -20.02 27.81 19.64
N VAL A 838 -21.15 27.51 20.29
CA VAL A 838 -21.88 26.24 20.09
C VAL A 838 -22.85 26.32 18.89
N MET A 839 -23.20 27.51 18.43
CA MET A 839 -24.17 27.69 17.33
C MET A 839 -23.78 26.96 16.02
N PRO A 840 -22.51 26.89 15.60
CA PRO A 840 -22.11 26.11 14.40
C PRO A 840 -22.53 24.63 14.51
N LEU A 841 -22.45 24.02 15.69
CA LEU A 841 -22.91 22.66 15.89
C LEU A 841 -24.40 22.53 15.61
N ILE A 842 -25.21 23.45 16.16
CA ILE A 842 -26.65 23.43 16.00
C ILE A 842 -27.06 23.69 14.54
N ILE A 843 -26.48 24.69 13.91
CA ILE A 843 -26.82 25.12 12.54
C ILE A 843 -26.47 23.97 11.54
N VAL A 844 -25.29 23.37 11.66
CA VAL A 844 -24.87 22.28 10.76
C VAL A 844 -25.65 21.00 11.02
N GLU A 845 -26.01 20.69 12.27
CA GLU A 845 -26.89 19.56 12.56
C GLU A 845 -28.30 19.76 11.97
N LEU A 846 -28.83 20.99 12.04
CA LEU A 846 -30.09 21.34 11.39
C LEU A 846 -29.99 21.21 9.86
N GLN A 847 -28.91 21.69 9.25
CA GLN A 847 -28.62 21.54 7.82
C GLN A 847 -28.59 20.05 7.42
N LYS A 848 -27.87 19.21 8.17
CA LYS A 848 -27.81 17.75 7.93
C LYS A 848 -29.20 17.10 8.09
N PHE A 849 -29.97 17.55 9.05
CA PHE A 849 -31.33 17.06 9.24
C PHE A 849 -32.22 17.42 8.05
N VAL A 850 -32.23 18.67 7.59
CA VAL A 850 -33.01 19.11 6.44
C VAL A 850 -32.57 18.39 5.16
N SER A 851 -31.28 18.28 4.93
CA SER A 851 -30.73 17.56 3.76
C SER A 851 -31.16 16.08 3.77
N SER A 852 -31.24 15.43 4.91
CA SER A 852 -31.68 14.04 5.03
C SER A 852 -33.13 13.82 4.62
N PHE A 853 -33.99 14.85 4.70
CA PHE A 853 -35.39 14.82 4.24
C PHE A 853 -35.53 15.06 2.74
N VAL A 854 -34.68 15.92 2.18
CA VAL A 854 -34.71 16.26 0.75
C VAL A 854 -34.21 15.08 -0.12
N TRP A 855 -33.13 14.41 0.31
CA TRP A 855 -32.51 13.30 -0.42
C TRP A 855 -33.18 11.93 -0.18
N ARG A 856 -34.15 11.81 0.70
CA ARG A 856 -34.97 10.59 0.87
C ARG A 856 -36.10 10.46 -0.16
N LYS A 857 -36.27 11.46 -1.02
CA LYS A 857 -37.32 11.47 -2.04
C LYS A 857 -36.86 11.00 -3.42
N ASP A 858 -35.56 10.80 -3.61
CA ASP A 858 -34.95 10.17 -4.80
C ASP A 858 -34.30 8.82 -4.40
#